data_b205ae604a006c261f3e5f175f881700
#
_entry.id   b205ae604a006c261f3e5f175f881700
#
_cell.length_a   1.000
_cell.length_b   1.000
_cell.length_c   1.000
_cell.angle_alpha   90.00
_cell.angle_beta   90.00
_cell.angle_gamma   90.00
#
_symmetry.space_group_name_H-M   'P 1'
#
loop_
_entity.id
_entity.type
_entity.pdbx_description
1 polymer ?
#
loop_
_entity_poly.entity_id
_entity_poly.type
_entity_poly.pdbx_seq_one_letter_code
_entity_poly.pdbx_strand_id
1 'polypeptide(L)'
;MKINFHVSLLAATALLFGSSLHGQDVQSLIEEMNVRHIGPGAMSGRVTTIDVQRNRPEVIYIGTASGGLWRSESAGVEWEALFDDEATQSIGALAIAPSNPDVIWVGTGEGNPRNSHSSGRGVYRSIDGGTTWELMGLEGTKNIHRIIIHPEDHQTVWIGAIGTAWGNSPDRGVYKTTDGGETWEHQLYIDERTGVADMIIDPSNPDKLLVAMWSHRREPWFFTSGGDGSGLYVTHNGGNDWKQYTEDDGLPAGELGRMGLTISPANPDVIYALIESSSTGLYHSTNGGVSWSMIQADQVGNRPFYYADIYADPSDERRLFNLYSMVDMSEDGGKSFRTILPYSGVHPDHHAFYIHPDDPNYLIDGNDGGLNISRDGGKTWSFINNLPLGQFYHISVDMAVPYRIYGGMQDNGSWVGPSEAWHSGGIRNSDWQEILFGDGFDVLPAANDLNTAYAMYQGGSLSRINLLTGDQTGVQPVQPDSVALRFAWNAAVSADPFALDGLYFGSQFVHHSTDKGNSWTAISPDLTSNDPEKQKQAESGGLTIDATQAENHCTILCIAPNPSREGEIWVGTDDGRLQHTIDGGETWKDHTVDIKRFPTGAWIPQIHVSSHDPDEVYVVVNDYRRNNWQPYLYRTKDAGDTWVRLVMDGGDVTGHCLSVAQDPVSPSLLFLGTEEGLFVSFDRGTNWNRWTHDIPSVPVRDMVVHPRDGDLILGTFGRAAYVIDDLAPLRALAEDGNAAFERTLHVFDVADAFQVNYRRPLGARFTADHDWEGENRRSGARIQYYVHPDSAESY
;
A
#
# COMPACT_ATOMS: atom_id res chain seq x y z
N MET A 1 -70.63 29.49 36.78
CA MET A 1 -70.64 28.96 35.44
C MET A 1 -69.23 29.29 34.87
N LYS A 2 -68.33 28.39 34.97
CA LYS A 2 -66.90 28.59 34.48
C LYS A 2 -66.79 28.00 33.07
N ILE A 3 -66.48 28.81 32.13
CA ILE A 3 -66.20 28.40 30.72
C ILE A 3 -64.68 28.25 30.61
N ASN A 4 -64.22 27.02 30.40
CA ASN A 4 -62.79 26.74 30.06
C ASN A 4 -62.62 26.88 28.56
N PHE A 5 -61.72 27.79 28.13
CA PHE A 5 -61.17 27.84 26.80
C PHE A 5 -59.93 26.92 26.71
N HIS A 6 -60.05 25.87 25.92
CA HIS A 6 -58.87 25.11 25.49
C HIS A 6 -58.31 25.76 24.24
N VAL A 7 -57.08 26.30 24.36
CA VAL A 7 -56.26 26.69 23.21
C VAL A 7 -55.45 25.48 22.80
N SER A 8 -55.82 24.91 21.66
CA SER A 8 -55.00 23.87 20.99
C SER A 8 -53.90 24.56 20.23
N LEU A 9 -52.66 24.36 20.70
CA LEU A 9 -51.45 24.77 19.98
C LEU A 9 -51.16 23.71 18.90
N LEU A 10 -51.50 23.98 17.62
CA LEU A 10 -51.00 23.19 16.49
C LEU A 10 -49.52 23.53 16.30
N ALA A 11 -48.65 22.63 16.74
CA ALA A 11 -47.27 22.61 16.33
C ALA A 11 -47.22 22.09 14.89
N ALA A 12 -47.03 22.99 13.93
CA ALA A 12 -46.64 22.60 12.57
C ALA A 12 -45.24 22.03 12.60
N THR A 13 -45.12 20.73 12.69
CA THR A 13 -43.84 20.02 12.39
C THR A 13 -43.68 20.10 10.88
N ALA A 14 -42.81 20.98 10.41
CA ALA A 14 -42.30 20.94 9.07
C ALA A 14 -41.44 19.66 8.97
N LEU A 15 -42.00 18.59 8.44
CA LEU A 15 -41.27 17.45 7.92
C LEU A 15 -40.49 17.95 6.70
N LEU A 16 -39.22 18.26 6.89
CA LEU A 16 -38.25 18.26 5.84
C LEU A 16 -38.13 16.80 5.38
N PHE A 17 -38.86 16.43 4.34
CA PHE A 17 -38.53 15.29 3.53
C PHE A 17 -37.26 15.64 2.77
N GLY A 18 -36.09 15.43 3.39
CA GLY A 18 -34.90 15.13 2.66
C GLY A 18 -35.19 13.78 1.99
N SER A 19 -35.34 13.75 0.67
CA SER A 19 -35.29 12.51 -0.08
C SER A 19 -33.91 11.90 0.13
N SER A 20 -33.78 10.98 1.08
CA SER A 20 -32.62 10.09 1.13
C SER A 20 -32.60 9.33 -0.20
N LEU A 21 -31.54 9.53 -0.99
CA LEU A 21 -31.21 8.66 -2.11
C LEU A 21 -31.31 7.21 -1.62
N HIS A 22 -32.09 6.39 -2.32
CA HIS A 22 -32.15 4.97 -2.01
C HIS A 22 -30.80 4.40 -2.45
N GLY A 23 -30.05 3.73 -1.56
CA GLY A 23 -28.72 3.20 -1.82
C GLY A 23 -28.65 2.31 -3.07
N GLN A 24 -29.77 1.69 -3.48
CA GLN A 24 -29.87 0.92 -4.72
C GLN A 24 -29.72 1.78 -5.99
N ASP A 25 -30.22 3.02 -6.00
CA ASP A 25 -30.16 3.89 -7.20
C ASP A 25 -28.72 4.39 -7.42
N VAL A 26 -28.00 4.68 -6.34
CA VAL A 26 -26.58 5.11 -6.39
C VAL A 26 -25.69 3.96 -6.85
N GLN A 27 -25.89 2.76 -6.33
CA GLN A 27 -25.07 1.61 -6.68
C GLN A 27 -25.24 1.23 -8.15
N SER A 28 -26.50 1.23 -8.67
CA SER A 28 -26.77 1.00 -10.10
C SER A 28 -26.08 2.03 -11.00
N LEU A 29 -25.98 3.29 -10.58
CA LEU A 29 -25.27 4.31 -11.35
C LEU A 29 -23.76 4.06 -11.33
N ILE A 30 -23.19 3.68 -10.20
CA ILE A 30 -21.77 3.34 -10.06
C ILE A 30 -21.42 2.15 -10.98
N GLU A 31 -22.27 1.12 -11.05
CA GLU A 31 -22.07 -0.08 -11.87
C GLU A 31 -22.05 0.19 -13.38
N GLU A 32 -22.62 1.30 -13.82
CA GLU A 32 -22.65 1.72 -15.24
C GLU A 32 -21.50 2.70 -15.61
N MET A 33 -20.72 3.15 -14.64
CA MET A 33 -19.57 4.02 -14.89
C MET A 33 -18.44 3.25 -15.57
N ASN A 34 -17.74 3.88 -16.51
CA ASN A 34 -16.59 3.27 -17.18
C ASN A 34 -15.34 3.46 -16.34
N VAL A 35 -14.86 2.38 -15.75
CA VAL A 35 -13.60 2.32 -14.99
C VAL A 35 -12.53 1.67 -15.86
N ARG A 36 -11.36 2.26 -15.94
CA ARG A 36 -10.23 1.74 -16.73
C ARG A 36 -9.00 1.56 -15.86
N HIS A 37 -8.43 0.36 -15.90
CA HIS A 37 -7.13 0.08 -15.32
C HIS A 37 -6.04 0.42 -16.33
N ILE A 38 -5.22 1.42 -16.03
CA ILE A 38 -4.27 2.01 -16.99
C ILE A 38 -2.80 1.69 -16.68
N GLY A 39 -2.51 0.94 -15.63
CA GLY A 39 -1.16 0.53 -15.24
C GLY A 39 -0.31 1.61 -14.57
N PRO A 40 1.01 1.52 -14.69
CA PRO A 40 1.82 0.57 -15.45
C PRO A 40 1.83 -0.85 -14.88
N GLY A 41 2.15 -1.83 -15.74
CA GLY A 41 2.35 -3.22 -15.32
C GLY A 41 3.81 -3.63 -15.19
N ALA A 42 4.76 -2.76 -15.57
CA ALA A 42 6.19 -2.96 -15.41
C ALA A 42 6.70 -2.31 -14.13
N MET A 43 7.75 -2.86 -13.50
CA MET A 43 8.26 -2.46 -12.18
C MET A 43 7.09 -2.33 -11.21
N SER A 44 6.47 -3.50 -10.91
CA SER A 44 5.15 -3.47 -10.37
C SER A 44 5.13 -3.22 -8.86
N GLY A 45 5.12 -4.22 -8.02
CA GLY A 45 5.01 -4.02 -6.57
C GLY A 45 5.45 -5.26 -5.81
N ARG A 46 5.51 -5.13 -4.48
CA ARG A 46 6.07 -6.16 -3.61
C ARG A 46 5.30 -7.47 -3.67
N VAL A 47 5.99 -8.55 -4.03
CA VAL A 47 5.55 -9.94 -3.90
C VAL A 47 6.01 -10.47 -2.56
N THR A 48 5.07 -10.87 -1.69
CA THR A 48 5.32 -11.27 -0.30
C THR A 48 5.37 -12.78 -0.12
N THR A 49 4.73 -13.53 -0.99
CA THR A 49 4.64 -14.99 -0.88
C THR A 49 4.38 -15.64 -2.23
N ILE A 50 4.92 -16.85 -2.42
CA ILE A 50 4.81 -17.63 -3.67
C ILE A 50 4.53 -19.08 -3.28
N ASP A 51 3.56 -19.71 -3.96
CA ASP A 51 3.41 -21.16 -3.94
C ASP A 51 3.01 -21.67 -5.32
N VAL A 52 3.36 -22.92 -5.62
CA VAL A 52 3.19 -23.54 -6.95
C VAL A 52 2.60 -24.92 -6.78
N GLN A 53 1.63 -25.28 -7.61
CA GLN A 53 1.10 -26.64 -7.62
C GLN A 53 2.19 -27.63 -8.05
N ARG A 54 2.64 -28.50 -7.13
CA ARG A 54 3.78 -29.40 -7.35
C ARG A 54 3.68 -30.23 -8.64
N ASN A 55 2.48 -30.77 -8.93
CA ASN A 55 2.24 -31.62 -10.07
C ASN A 55 1.86 -30.86 -11.36
N ARG A 56 1.67 -29.55 -11.26
CA ARG A 56 1.34 -28.62 -12.33
C ARG A 56 2.17 -27.35 -12.17
N PRO A 57 3.49 -27.40 -12.43
CA PRO A 57 4.40 -26.28 -12.15
C PRO A 57 4.14 -25.02 -13.01
N GLU A 58 3.23 -25.12 -13.99
CA GLU A 58 2.68 -23.97 -14.70
C GLU A 58 1.65 -23.18 -13.88
N VAL A 59 1.07 -23.77 -12.82
CA VAL A 59 0.10 -23.12 -11.94
C VAL A 59 0.82 -22.48 -10.77
N ILE A 60 0.96 -21.17 -10.84
CA ILE A 60 1.70 -20.34 -9.87
C ILE A 60 0.69 -19.45 -9.16
N TYR A 61 0.78 -19.37 -7.84
CA TYR A 61 0.06 -18.39 -7.02
C TYR A 61 1.05 -17.44 -6.38
N ILE A 62 0.72 -16.15 -6.35
CA ILE A 62 1.50 -15.14 -5.66
C ILE A 62 0.60 -14.26 -4.80
N GLY A 63 1.05 -13.99 -3.57
CA GLY A 63 0.47 -12.96 -2.71
C GLY A 63 1.34 -11.71 -2.73
N THR A 64 0.70 -10.56 -2.64
CA THR A 64 1.37 -9.26 -2.71
C THR A 64 1.09 -8.41 -1.47
N ALA A 65 1.95 -7.46 -1.17
CA ALA A 65 1.84 -6.62 0.04
C ALA A 65 0.52 -5.85 0.13
N SER A 66 -0.05 -5.45 -1.01
CA SER A 66 -1.26 -4.62 -1.06
C SER A 66 -2.05 -4.73 -2.37
N GLY A 67 -1.65 -5.61 -3.30
CA GLY A 67 -2.27 -5.80 -4.62
C GLY A 67 -3.05 -7.11 -4.78
N GLY A 68 -3.28 -7.84 -3.69
CA GLY A 68 -4.10 -9.04 -3.66
C GLY A 68 -3.35 -10.34 -3.99
N LEU A 69 -4.14 -11.36 -4.24
CA LEU A 69 -3.70 -12.69 -4.62
C LEU A 69 -3.89 -12.88 -6.13
N TRP A 70 -2.88 -13.46 -6.77
CA TRP A 70 -2.89 -13.70 -8.22
C TRP A 70 -2.55 -15.13 -8.55
N ARG A 71 -3.14 -15.63 -9.62
CA ARG A 71 -2.87 -16.96 -10.19
C ARG A 71 -2.45 -16.85 -11.64
N SER A 72 -1.43 -17.61 -12.02
CA SER A 72 -1.15 -17.96 -13.42
C SER A 72 -1.36 -19.45 -13.62
N GLU A 73 -2.04 -19.84 -14.68
CA GLU A 73 -2.13 -21.23 -15.15
C GLU A 73 -1.25 -21.49 -16.38
N SER A 74 -0.46 -20.51 -16.77
CA SER A 74 0.35 -20.49 -18.01
C SER A 74 1.84 -20.24 -17.74
N ALA A 75 2.33 -20.59 -16.56
CA ALA A 75 3.73 -20.41 -16.13
C ALA A 75 4.19 -18.94 -16.15
N GLY A 76 3.31 -18.00 -15.82
CA GLY A 76 3.58 -16.57 -15.72
C GLY A 76 3.26 -15.76 -16.97
N VAL A 77 2.63 -16.37 -17.98
CA VAL A 77 2.24 -15.67 -19.24
C VAL A 77 0.97 -14.86 -19.06
N GLU A 78 -0.04 -15.42 -18.40
CA GLU A 78 -1.28 -14.75 -18.06
C GLU A 78 -1.52 -14.82 -16.55
N TRP A 79 -2.15 -13.78 -15.99
CA TRP A 79 -2.45 -13.66 -14.56
C TRP A 79 -3.90 -13.28 -14.32
N GLU A 80 -4.49 -13.90 -13.34
CA GLU A 80 -5.85 -13.67 -12.87
C GLU A 80 -5.80 -13.21 -11.39
N ALA A 81 -6.49 -12.11 -11.08
CA ALA A 81 -6.69 -11.67 -9.70
C ALA A 81 -7.80 -12.52 -9.06
N LEU A 82 -7.53 -13.07 -7.88
CA LEU A 82 -8.43 -14.01 -7.21
C LEU A 82 -9.07 -13.45 -5.93
N PHE A 83 -8.74 -12.23 -5.52
CA PHE A 83 -9.08 -11.73 -4.18
C PHE A 83 -9.76 -10.35 -4.21
N ASP A 84 -10.21 -9.89 -5.39
CA ASP A 84 -10.70 -8.53 -5.60
C ASP A 84 -11.97 -8.20 -4.80
N ASP A 85 -12.82 -9.18 -4.54
CA ASP A 85 -14.06 -9.03 -3.77
C ASP A 85 -13.85 -9.10 -2.25
N GLU A 86 -12.63 -9.45 -1.80
CA GLU A 86 -12.35 -9.62 -0.38
C GLU A 86 -12.07 -8.29 0.34
N ALA A 87 -12.14 -8.31 1.67
CA ALA A 87 -12.08 -7.09 2.48
C ALA A 87 -10.71 -6.40 2.50
N THR A 88 -9.65 -7.05 2.02
CA THR A 88 -8.28 -6.51 1.96
C THR A 88 -7.50 -7.13 0.81
N GLN A 89 -6.59 -6.36 0.24
CA GLN A 89 -5.64 -6.83 -0.78
C GLN A 89 -4.23 -7.08 -0.21
N SER A 90 -4.05 -6.99 1.12
CA SER A 90 -2.75 -7.26 1.75
C SER A 90 -2.60 -8.73 2.07
N ILE A 91 -1.67 -9.41 1.41
CA ILE A 91 -1.39 -10.83 1.59
C ILE A 91 -0.02 -10.98 2.28
N GLY A 92 0.01 -11.70 3.40
CA GLY A 92 1.24 -11.99 4.13
C GLY A 92 1.73 -13.43 3.99
N ALA A 93 0.81 -14.36 3.78
CA ALA A 93 1.13 -15.78 3.64
C ALA A 93 0.17 -16.51 2.70
N LEU A 94 0.68 -17.53 2.02
CA LEU A 94 -0.06 -18.39 1.09
C LEU A 94 0.41 -19.81 1.26
N ALA A 95 -0.50 -20.78 1.22
CA ALA A 95 -0.15 -22.20 1.17
C ALA A 95 -1.18 -23.02 0.39
N ILE A 96 -0.70 -23.87 -0.51
CA ILE A 96 -1.48 -24.87 -1.23
C ILE A 96 -1.38 -26.20 -0.47
N ALA A 97 -2.51 -26.86 -0.21
CA ALA A 97 -2.49 -28.12 0.51
C ALA A 97 -1.84 -29.26 -0.32
N PRO A 98 -0.75 -29.88 0.17
CA PRO A 98 -0.06 -30.95 -0.58
C PRO A 98 -0.95 -32.16 -0.90
N SER A 99 -1.92 -32.47 -0.02
CA SER A 99 -2.84 -33.59 -0.16
C SER A 99 -4.03 -33.30 -1.08
N ASN A 100 -4.36 -32.01 -1.29
CA ASN A 100 -5.46 -31.58 -2.16
C ASN A 100 -5.19 -30.16 -2.70
N PRO A 101 -4.68 -30.00 -3.92
CA PRO A 101 -4.28 -28.69 -4.46
C PRO A 101 -5.45 -27.72 -4.73
N ASP A 102 -6.71 -28.16 -4.63
CA ASP A 102 -7.87 -27.27 -4.66
C ASP A 102 -8.09 -26.54 -3.32
N VAL A 103 -7.47 -27.02 -2.24
CA VAL A 103 -7.49 -26.37 -0.93
C VAL A 103 -6.32 -25.41 -0.79
N ILE A 104 -6.63 -24.13 -0.68
CA ILE A 104 -5.66 -23.06 -0.56
C ILE A 104 -5.99 -22.22 0.67
N TRP A 105 -4.95 -21.83 1.40
CA TRP A 105 -5.05 -20.94 2.54
C TRP A 105 -4.29 -19.65 2.31
N VAL A 106 -4.90 -18.54 2.72
CA VAL A 106 -4.33 -17.20 2.62
C VAL A 106 -4.40 -16.51 3.98
N GLY A 107 -3.25 -16.10 4.48
CA GLY A 107 -3.11 -15.23 5.64
C GLY A 107 -2.94 -13.79 5.18
N THR A 108 -3.85 -12.92 5.62
CA THR A 108 -3.84 -11.52 5.21
C THR A 108 -2.98 -10.65 6.12
N GLY A 109 -2.53 -9.50 5.58
CA GLY A 109 -1.63 -8.57 6.25
C GLY A 109 -0.15 -8.89 6.05
N GLU A 110 0.57 -7.97 5.41
CA GLU A 110 2.00 -8.09 5.13
C GLU A 110 2.81 -8.36 6.42
N GLY A 111 3.76 -9.29 6.36
CA GLY A 111 4.60 -9.66 7.50
C GLY A 111 5.85 -8.81 7.70
N ASN A 112 6.28 -8.02 6.72
CA ASN A 112 7.45 -7.17 6.82
C ASN A 112 7.08 -5.80 7.42
N PRO A 113 7.68 -5.36 8.55
CA PRO A 113 7.26 -4.18 9.28
C PRO A 113 7.76 -2.88 8.64
N ARG A 114 7.20 -2.52 7.49
CA ARG A 114 7.49 -1.27 6.77
C ARG A 114 6.72 -0.07 7.34
N ASN A 115 7.09 1.15 6.93
CA ASN A 115 6.37 2.38 7.32
C ASN A 115 5.02 2.55 6.59
N SER A 116 4.88 1.90 5.42
CA SER A 116 3.67 1.84 4.60
C SER A 116 2.91 0.51 4.73
N HIS A 117 3.01 -0.13 5.87
CA HIS A 117 2.52 -1.47 6.18
C HIS A 117 0.99 -1.55 6.16
N SER A 118 0.44 -2.38 5.29
CA SER A 118 -1.00 -2.66 5.21
C SER A 118 -1.41 -3.78 6.14
N SER A 119 -2.57 -3.64 6.79
CA SER A 119 -3.09 -4.66 7.70
C SER A 119 -4.03 -5.64 6.99
N GLY A 120 -4.11 -6.86 7.53
CA GLY A 120 -5.02 -7.88 7.08
C GLY A 120 -6.32 -7.94 7.85
N ARG A 121 -7.16 -8.90 7.44
CA ARG A 121 -8.50 -9.19 7.94
C ARG A 121 -8.68 -10.68 8.27
N GLY A 122 -7.66 -11.31 8.89
CA GLY A 122 -7.69 -12.70 9.27
C GLY A 122 -7.20 -13.68 8.22
N VAL A 123 -7.66 -14.91 8.28
CA VAL A 123 -7.26 -16.01 7.40
C VAL A 123 -8.43 -16.46 6.54
N TYR A 124 -8.14 -16.73 5.26
CA TYR A 124 -9.12 -17.20 4.28
C TYR A 124 -8.77 -18.57 3.76
N ARG A 125 -9.78 -19.33 3.39
CA ARG A 125 -9.66 -20.66 2.77
C ARG A 125 -10.46 -20.71 1.47
N SER A 126 -9.87 -21.29 0.43
CA SER A 126 -10.55 -21.77 -0.76
C SER A 126 -10.55 -23.31 -0.78
N ILE A 127 -11.56 -23.91 -1.38
CA ILE A 127 -11.66 -25.37 -1.63
C ILE A 127 -11.86 -25.69 -3.11
N ASP A 128 -11.73 -24.69 -3.97
CA ASP A 128 -11.98 -24.77 -5.43
C ASP A 128 -10.86 -24.11 -6.25
N GLY A 129 -9.64 -24.17 -5.75
CA GLY A 129 -8.45 -23.63 -6.42
C GLY A 129 -8.38 -22.10 -6.47
N GLY A 130 -9.04 -21.42 -5.54
CA GLY A 130 -9.03 -19.95 -5.43
C GLY A 130 -10.16 -19.26 -6.18
N THR A 131 -11.16 -19.98 -6.67
CA THR A 131 -12.33 -19.38 -7.33
C THR A 131 -13.24 -18.69 -6.33
N THR A 132 -13.43 -19.27 -5.14
CA THR A 132 -14.18 -18.66 -4.04
C THR A 132 -13.40 -18.73 -2.73
N TRP A 133 -13.66 -17.77 -1.84
CA TRP A 133 -12.96 -17.64 -0.57
C TRP A 133 -13.93 -17.58 0.60
N GLU A 134 -13.54 -18.15 1.73
CA GLU A 134 -14.27 -18.10 2.98
C GLU A 134 -13.35 -17.57 4.09
N LEU A 135 -13.81 -16.53 4.82
CA LEU A 135 -13.10 -16.04 6.00
C LEU A 135 -13.22 -17.03 7.14
N MET A 136 -12.08 -17.59 7.57
CA MET A 136 -12.00 -18.61 8.61
C MET A 136 -11.65 -18.04 9.99
N GLY A 137 -11.78 -16.70 10.18
CA GLY A 137 -11.54 -16.04 11.46
C GLY A 137 -10.12 -15.45 11.60
N LEU A 138 -9.68 -15.25 12.85
CA LEU A 138 -8.39 -14.64 13.23
C LEU A 138 -8.21 -13.18 12.79
N GLU A 139 -9.28 -12.38 12.63
CA GLU A 139 -9.23 -10.99 12.19
C GLU A 139 -8.43 -10.08 13.14
N GLY A 140 -8.37 -10.47 14.44
CA GLY A 140 -7.59 -9.76 15.46
C GLY A 140 -6.07 -9.81 15.24
N THR A 141 -5.58 -10.82 14.50
CA THR A 141 -4.14 -11.00 14.25
C THR A 141 -3.52 -9.88 13.42
N LYS A 142 -4.29 -9.22 12.59
CA LYS A 142 -3.88 -8.13 11.67
C LYS A 142 -2.87 -8.53 10.60
N ASN A 143 -1.82 -9.27 10.97
CA ASN A 143 -0.77 -9.66 10.03
C ASN A 143 -0.40 -11.13 10.29
N ILE A 144 -0.55 -11.94 9.25
CA ILE A 144 -0.24 -13.38 9.25
C ILE A 144 0.94 -13.60 8.28
N HIS A 145 2.07 -14.07 8.81
CA HIS A 145 3.30 -14.16 8.05
C HIS A 145 3.65 -15.57 7.56
N ARG A 146 3.11 -16.60 8.21
CA ARG A 146 3.36 -18.00 7.81
C ARG A 146 2.11 -18.85 7.95
N ILE A 147 1.94 -19.76 7.01
CA ILE A 147 0.92 -20.82 7.01
C ILE A 147 1.60 -22.15 6.73
N ILE A 148 1.31 -23.16 7.54
CA ILE A 148 1.73 -24.54 7.29
C ILE A 148 0.50 -25.43 7.28
N ILE A 149 0.34 -26.21 6.20
CA ILE A 149 -0.69 -27.23 6.07
C ILE A 149 -0.04 -28.60 6.29
N HIS A 150 -0.67 -29.44 7.09
CA HIS A 150 -0.17 -30.80 7.31
C HIS A 150 -0.14 -31.56 5.96
N PRO A 151 0.98 -32.25 5.62
CA PRO A 151 1.18 -32.80 4.28
C PRO A 151 0.16 -33.87 3.85
N GLU A 152 -0.42 -34.61 4.80
CA GLU A 152 -1.38 -35.68 4.54
C GLU A 152 -2.82 -35.33 4.93
N ASP A 153 -3.05 -34.24 5.71
CA ASP A 153 -4.34 -33.84 6.22
C ASP A 153 -4.59 -32.36 6.07
N HIS A 154 -5.25 -31.94 5.00
CA HIS A 154 -5.54 -30.52 4.70
C HIS A 154 -6.50 -29.84 5.71
N GLN A 155 -7.09 -30.61 6.65
CA GLN A 155 -7.90 -30.04 7.74
C GLN A 155 -7.01 -29.53 8.89
N THR A 156 -5.77 -30.01 8.98
CA THR A 156 -4.82 -29.60 10.02
C THR A 156 -3.89 -28.51 9.46
N VAL A 157 -3.98 -27.31 10.06
CA VAL A 157 -3.24 -26.11 9.61
C VAL A 157 -2.70 -25.34 10.81
N TRP A 158 -1.48 -24.83 10.68
CA TRP A 158 -0.86 -23.91 11.64
C TRP A 158 -0.73 -22.53 11.00
N ILE A 159 -1.10 -21.49 11.75
CA ILE A 159 -1.02 -20.09 11.37
C ILE A 159 -0.02 -19.38 12.26
N GLY A 160 0.97 -18.75 11.66
CA GLY A 160 1.95 -17.90 12.32
C GLY A 160 1.56 -16.43 12.26
N ALA A 161 0.95 -15.91 13.33
CA ALA A 161 0.56 -14.53 13.46
C ALA A 161 1.72 -13.67 13.98
N ILE A 162 2.27 -12.81 13.14
CA ILE A 162 3.29 -11.84 13.52
C ILE A 162 2.66 -10.65 14.28
N GLY A 163 1.39 -10.34 13.97
CA GLY A 163 0.64 -9.24 14.54
C GLY A 163 1.03 -7.86 14.01
N THR A 164 0.26 -6.85 14.43
CA THR A 164 0.55 -5.47 13.99
C THR A 164 1.90 -4.96 14.52
N ALA A 165 2.69 -4.34 13.65
CA ALA A 165 3.93 -3.69 14.07
C ALA A 165 3.68 -2.42 14.93
N TRP A 166 2.49 -1.84 14.85
CA TRP A 166 2.13 -0.53 15.39
C TRP A 166 1.61 -0.55 16.83
N GLY A 167 1.38 -1.73 17.41
CA GLY A 167 0.77 -1.84 18.73
C GLY A 167 1.02 -3.17 19.40
N ASN A 168 0.67 -3.22 20.67
CA ASN A 168 0.55 -4.46 21.39
C ASN A 168 -0.70 -5.22 20.93
N SER A 169 -0.65 -6.56 20.90
CA SER A 169 -1.79 -7.39 20.54
C SER A 169 -1.73 -8.74 21.24
N PRO A 170 -2.82 -9.20 21.87
CA PRO A 170 -2.92 -10.54 22.42
C PRO A 170 -3.07 -11.62 21.35
N ASP A 171 -3.28 -11.21 20.08
CA ASP A 171 -3.56 -12.12 18.96
C ASP A 171 -2.30 -12.54 18.19
N ARG A 172 -1.11 -12.32 18.78
CA ARG A 172 0.17 -12.78 18.23
C ARG A 172 0.44 -14.22 18.60
N GLY A 173 1.21 -14.96 17.78
CA GLY A 173 1.66 -16.30 18.10
C GLY A 173 1.21 -17.36 17.11
N VAL A 174 1.20 -18.62 17.55
CA VAL A 174 0.84 -19.77 16.72
C VAL A 174 -0.58 -20.22 17.03
N TYR A 175 -1.39 -20.32 15.99
CA TYR A 175 -2.72 -20.90 16.03
C TYR A 175 -2.74 -22.22 15.26
N LYS A 176 -3.59 -23.16 15.70
CA LYS A 176 -3.81 -24.44 15.02
C LYS A 176 -5.30 -24.72 14.86
N THR A 177 -5.65 -25.26 13.72
CA THR A 177 -6.94 -25.95 13.49
C THR A 177 -6.70 -27.42 13.15
N THR A 178 -7.68 -28.27 13.41
CA THR A 178 -7.74 -29.67 12.99
C THR A 178 -9.08 -30.01 12.32
N ASP A 179 -9.88 -28.99 12.06
CA ASP A 179 -11.23 -29.10 11.47
C ASP A 179 -11.40 -28.15 10.26
N GLY A 180 -10.27 -27.78 9.63
CA GLY A 180 -10.29 -26.92 8.43
C GLY A 180 -10.65 -25.47 8.72
N GLY A 181 -10.39 -24.98 9.94
CA GLY A 181 -10.57 -23.58 10.32
C GLY A 181 -11.90 -23.25 11.00
N GLU A 182 -12.74 -24.26 11.24
CA GLU A 182 -14.00 -24.05 11.98
C GLU A 182 -13.71 -23.62 13.42
N THR A 183 -12.64 -24.17 14.02
CA THR A 183 -12.15 -23.77 15.34
C THR A 183 -10.64 -23.60 15.36
N TRP A 184 -10.16 -22.68 16.21
CA TRP A 184 -8.74 -22.37 16.38
C TRP A 184 -8.30 -22.54 17.82
N GLU A 185 -7.13 -23.18 18.01
CA GLU A 185 -6.43 -23.27 19.27
C GLU A 185 -5.19 -22.38 19.25
N HIS A 186 -5.03 -21.49 20.24
CA HIS A 186 -3.86 -20.64 20.42
C HIS A 186 -2.76 -21.44 21.12
N GLN A 187 -1.83 -22.00 20.35
CA GLN A 187 -0.88 -23.01 20.85
C GLN A 187 0.40 -22.43 21.42
N LEU A 188 0.88 -21.31 20.87
CA LEU A 188 2.06 -20.64 21.40
C LEU A 188 1.83 -19.14 21.45
N TYR A 189 1.83 -18.61 22.66
CA TYR A 189 1.78 -17.18 22.95
C TYR A 189 2.88 -16.83 23.97
N ILE A 190 3.63 -15.77 23.70
CA ILE A 190 4.70 -15.31 24.60
C ILE A 190 4.25 -14.04 25.32
N ASP A 191 4.04 -12.97 24.58
CA ASP A 191 3.53 -11.67 25.08
C ASP A 191 2.90 -10.84 23.95
N GLU A 192 2.37 -9.66 24.28
CA GLU A 192 1.68 -8.78 23.34
C GLU A 192 2.61 -8.12 22.28
N ARG A 193 3.92 -8.26 22.39
CA ARG A 193 4.91 -7.70 21.46
C ARG A 193 5.57 -8.76 20.57
N THR A 194 5.44 -10.04 20.94
CA THR A 194 6.17 -11.14 20.33
C THR A 194 5.26 -11.97 19.42
N GLY A 195 5.55 -11.98 18.12
CA GLY A 195 4.81 -12.73 17.11
C GLY A 195 5.71 -13.71 16.35
N VAL A 196 5.09 -14.44 15.40
CA VAL A 196 5.81 -15.42 14.57
C VAL A 196 6.52 -14.71 13.42
N ALA A 197 7.85 -14.74 13.42
CA ALA A 197 8.68 -14.27 12.30
C ALA A 197 8.86 -15.34 11.23
N ASP A 198 8.99 -16.60 11.64
CA ASP A 198 9.09 -17.73 10.70
C ASP A 198 8.64 -19.04 11.35
N MET A 199 8.21 -19.99 10.53
CA MET A 199 7.73 -21.30 10.98
C MET A 199 7.98 -22.35 9.90
N ILE A 200 8.56 -23.49 10.29
CA ILE A 200 8.86 -24.61 9.39
C ILE A 200 8.38 -25.93 9.99
N ILE A 201 8.05 -26.89 9.13
CA ILE A 201 7.67 -28.26 9.50
C ILE A 201 8.73 -29.26 9.01
N ASP A 202 8.99 -30.28 9.79
CA ASP A 202 9.83 -31.39 9.36
C ASP A 202 9.10 -32.26 8.33
N PRO A 203 9.61 -32.34 7.09
CA PRO A 203 8.89 -33.08 6.03
C PRO A 203 8.84 -34.59 6.26
N SER A 204 9.67 -35.12 7.17
CA SER A 204 9.69 -36.55 7.56
C SER A 204 8.86 -36.85 8.81
N ASN A 205 8.54 -35.83 9.58
CA ASN A 205 7.76 -35.94 10.84
C ASN A 205 6.89 -34.69 11.02
N PRO A 206 5.65 -34.69 10.51
CA PRO A 206 4.76 -33.53 10.58
C PRO A 206 4.36 -33.08 12.01
N ASP A 207 4.60 -33.89 13.01
CA ASP A 207 4.44 -33.49 14.41
C ASP A 207 5.57 -32.61 14.94
N LYS A 208 6.65 -32.46 14.17
CA LYS A 208 7.78 -31.60 14.55
C LYS A 208 7.73 -30.30 13.77
N LEU A 209 7.59 -29.19 14.49
CA LEU A 209 7.67 -27.85 13.94
C LEU A 209 8.72 -27.03 14.70
N LEU A 210 9.35 -26.10 13.99
CA LEU A 210 10.19 -25.07 14.58
C LEU A 210 9.56 -23.69 14.29
N VAL A 211 9.58 -22.82 15.29
CA VAL A 211 8.99 -21.49 15.23
C VAL A 211 9.98 -20.46 15.74
N ALA A 212 10.25 -19.44 14.94
CA ALA A 212 10.99 -18.25 15.33
C ALA A 212 10.01 -17.20 15.86
N MET A 213 10.07 -16.94 17.16
CA MET A 213 9.29 -15.89 17.81
C MET A 213 10.12 -14.61 17.85
N TRP A 214 9.50 -13.48 17.49
CA TRP A 214 10.18 -12.20 17.37
C TRP A 214 9.40 -11.08 18.07
N SER A 215 10.06 -10.43 19.03
CA SER A 215 9.59 -9.24 19.69
C SER A 215 9.99 -8.02 18.86
N HIS A 216 9.01 -7.23 18.41
CA HIS A 216 9.27 -6.06 17.60
C HIS A 216 8.21 -4.97 17.82
N ARG A 217 8.61 -3.73 17.55
CA ARG A 217 7.74 -2.59 17.60
C ARG A 217 8.15 -1.53 16.59
N ARG A 218 7.19 -1.00 15.84
CA ARG A 218 7.38 0.18 15.00
C ARG A 218 6.58 1.34 15.56
N GLU A 219 7.24 2.47 15.69
CA GLU A 219 6.63 3.77 15.92
C GLU A 219 6.91 4.66 14.71
N PRO A 220 6.15 5.74 14.46
CA PRO A 220 6.39 6.58 13.30
C PRO A 220 7.84 7.07 13.15
N TRP A 221 8.53 7.23 14.27
CA TRP A 221 9.89 7.81 14.37
C TRP A 221 10.96 6.80 14.81
N PHE A 222 10.61 5.54 15.07
CA PHE A 222 11.57 4.57 15.62
C PHE A 222 11.13 3.13 15.35
N PHE A 223 12.09 2.26 15.16
CA PHE A 223 11.87 0.83 15.07
C PHE A 223 12.70 0.11 16.13
N THR A 224 12.16 -0.95 16.72
CA THR A 224 12.85 -1.83 17.67
C THR A 224 12.72 -3.26 17.17
N SER A 225 13.85 -3.92 16.95
CA SER A 225 13.99 -5.36 16.72
C SER A 225 14.62 -6.00 17.94
N GLY A 226 14.05 -7.12 18.40
CA GLY A 226 14.54 -7.87 19.54
C GLY A 226 13.80 -7.60 20.84
N GLY A 227 14.04 -8.46 21.81
CA GLY A 227 13.47 -8.41 23.16
C GLY A 227 13.45 -9.77 23.83
N ASP A 228 13.16 -9.79 25.14
CA ASP A 228 13.14 -11.00 25.99
C ASP A 228 12.17 -12.09 25.48
N GLY A 229 11.15 -11.69 24.69
CA GLY A 229 10.19 -12.63 24.09
C GLY A 229 10.70 -13.35 22.85
N SER A 230 11.74 -12.83 22.20
CA SER A 230 12.30 -13.46 20.99
C SER A 230 12.99 -14.76 21.30
N GLY A 231 12.81 -15.76 20.42
CA GLY A 231 13.44 -17.06 20.63
C GLY A 231 13.07 -18.09 19.57
N LEU A 232 13.83 -19.16 19.50
CA LEU A 232 13.54 -20.31 18.66
C LEU A 232 12.89 -21.41 19.51
N TYR A 233 11.72 -21.87 19.06
CA TYR A 233 10.92 -22.88 19.75
C TYR A 233 10.73 -24.11 18.87
N VAL A 234 10.64 -25.30 19.52
CA VAL A 234 10.36 -26.57 18.84
C VAL A 234 9.23 -27.33 19.56
N THR A 235 8.38 -27.94 18.75
CA THR A 235 7.45 -28.97 19.19
C THR A 235 7.75 -30.31 18.53
N HIS A 236 7.41 -31.42 19.18
CA HIS A 236 7.51 -32.79 18.67
C HIS A 236 6.15 -33.51 18.69
N ASN A 237 5.08 -32.81 18.97
CA ASN A 237 3.72 -33.35 19.12
C ASN A 237 2.65 -32.45 18.50
N GLY A 238 3.02 -31.79 17.40
CA GLY A 238 2.10 -30.97 16.59
C GLY A 238 1.64 -29.69 17.29
N GLY A 239 2.45 -29.16 18.24
CA GLY A 239 2.19 -27.89 18.94
C GLY A 239 1.56 -28.04 20.33
N ASN A 240 1.33 -29.27 20.86
CA ASN A 240 0.75 -29.42 22.18
C ASN A 240 1.71 -29.00 23.31
N ASP A 241 3.03 -29.18 23.08
CA ASP A 241 4.08 -28.71 23.97
C ASP A 241 5.18 -28.04 23.17
N TRP A 242 5.81 -26.99 23.73
CA TRP A 242 6.90 -26.26 23.12
C TRP A 242 8.11 -26.18 24.04
N LYS A 243 9.32 -26.45 23.48
CA LYS A 243 10.62 -26.20 24.11
C LYS A 243 11.27 -25.00 23.46
N GLN A 244 11.72 -24.02 24.24
CA GLN A 244 12.62 -22.97 23.76
C GLN A 244 14.05 -23.49 23.70
N TYR A 245 14.76 -23.21 22.59
CA TYR A 245 16.21 -23.39 22.49
C TYR A 245 16.94 -22.20 23.13
N THR A 246 18.08 -22.49 23.77
CA THR A 246 18.88 -21.51 24.51
C THR A 246 20.34 -21.58 24.12
N GLU A 247 21.21 -20.84 24.82
CA GLU A 247 22.66 -20.93 24.66
C GLU A 247 23.21 -22.32 25.01
N ASP A 248 22.56 -23.07 25.90
CA ASP A 248 22.90 -24.44 26.24
C ASP A 248 22.70 -25.41 25.05
N ASP A 249 21.84 -25.05 24.12
CA ASP A 249 21.60 -25.81 22.88
C ASP A 249 22.53 -25.31 21.73
N GLY A 250 23.34 -24.29 21.98
CA GLY A 250 24.35 -23.72 21.04
C GLY A 250 23.86 -22.49 20.25
N LEU A 251 22.73 -21.87 20.63
CA LEU A 251 22.30 -20.59 20.10
C LEU A 251 23.08 -19.40 20.67
N PRO A 252 23.04 -18.21 20.07
CA PRO A 252 23.71 -17.03 20.64
C PRO A 252 23.11 -16.65 21.99
N ALA A 253 23.95 -16.20 22.89
CA ALA A 253 23.57 -15.69 24.19
C ALA A 253 22.98 -14.27 24.12
N GLY A 254 22.11 -13.95 25.05
CA GLY A 254 21.53 -12.63 25.20
C GLY A 254 20.26 -12.43 24.36
N GLU A 255 19.99 -11.18 24.05
CA GLU A 255 18.80 -10.78 23.31
C GLU A 255 18.85 -11.25 21.85
N LEU A 256 17.71 -11.77 21.35
CA LEU A 256 17.55 -12.20 19.97
C LEU A 256 16.55 -11.30 19.24
N GLY A 257 16.79 -11.11 17.95
CA GLY A 257 15.90 -10.38 17.05
C GLY A 257 15.15 -11.31 16.10
N ARG A 258 14.96 -10.84 14.84
CA ARG A 258 14.30 -11.62 13.80
C ARG A 258 15.15 -12.83 13.40
N MET A 259 14.47 -13.93 13.11
CA MET A 259 15.13 -15.17 12.65
C MET A 259 14.40 -15.71 11.43
N GLY A 260 15.16 -16.21 10.46
CA GLY A 260 14.66 -16.99 9.33
C GLY A 260 15.12 -18.44 9.45
N LEU A 261 14.25 -19.37 9.09
CA LEU A 261 14.41 -20.79 9.29
C LEU A 261 14.30 -21.56 7.98
N THR A 262 15.11 -22.60 7.81
CA THR A 262 14.88 -23.60 6.76
C THR A 262 15.36 -24.98 7.21
N ILE A 263 14.61 -26.01 6.79
CA ILE A 263 14.97 -27.41 6.98
C ILE A 263 15.24 -28.02 5.61
N SER A 264 16.27 -28.85 5.50
CA SER A 264 16.58 -29.51 4.24
C SER A 264 15.65 -30.69 4.00
N PRO A 265 14.80 -30.69 2.96
CA PRO A 265 14.00 -31.89 2.64
C PRO A 265 14.85 -33.10 2.23
N ALA A 266 16.06 -32.87 1.69
CA ALA A 266 17.01 -33.94 1.35
C ALA A 266 17.55 -34.68 2.58
N ASN A 267 17.67 -33.94 3.72
CA ASN A 267 18.14 -34.49 5.00
C ASN A 267 17.53 -33.67 6.14
N PRO A 268 16.40 -34.07 6.72
CA PRO A 268 15.71 -33.31 7.77
C PRO A 268 16.45 -33.16 9.12
N ASP A 269 17.58 -33.86 9.29
CA ASP A 269 18.48 -33.62 10.40
C ASP A 269 19.28 -32.32 10.24
N VAL A 270 19.35 -31.78 9.01
CA VAL A 270 20.03 -30.52 8.72
C VAL A 270 19.03 -29.38 8.68
N ILE A 271 19.17 -28.47 9.65
CA ILE A 271 18.32 -27.30 9.83
C ILE A 271 19.21 -26.06 9.91
N TYR A 272 18.79 -24.97 9.29
CA TYR A 272 19.49 -23.70 9.33
C TYR A 272 18.61 -22.63 9.96
N ALA A 273 19.25 -21.71 10.68
CA ALA A 273 18.62 -20.53 11.28
C ALA A 273 19.52 -19.31 11.07
N LEU A 274 19.05 -18.32 10.35
CA LEU A 274 19.66 -16.99 10.28
C LEU A 274 19.14 -16.19 11.48
N ILE A 275 20.02 -15.83 12.42
CA ILE A 275 19.61 -15.26 13.72
C ILE A 275 20.18 -13.87 13.88
N GLU A 276 19.31 -12.87 14.08
CA GLU A 276 19.69 -11.54 14.54
C GLU A 276 20.02 -11.56 16.04
N SER A 277 21.22 -11.14 16.39
CA SER A 277 21.71 -11.04 17.77
C SER A 277 22.91 -10.10 17.85
N SER A 278 23.52 -9.95 19.02
CA SER A 278 24.84 -9.28 19.15
C SER A 278 25.94 -9.99 18.35
N SER A 279 25.69 -11.22 17.93
CA SER A 279 26.56 -12.05 17.07
C SER A 279 25.69 -12.61 15.93
N THR A 280 25.10 -11.73 15.13
CA THR A 280 24.26 -12.09 13.99
C THR A 280 25.00 -13.06 13.06
N GLY A 281 24.33 -14.14 12.65
CA GLY A 281 24.95 -15.13 11.79
C GLY A 281 24.01 -16.27 11.40
N LEU A 282 24.53 -17.13 10.51
CA LEU A 282 23.88 -18.38 10.12
C LEU A 282 24.31 -19.49 11.07
N TYR A 283 23.34 -20.04 11.76
CA TYR A 283 23.48 -21.21 12.63
C TYR A 283 22.93 -22.44 11.93
N HIS A 284 23.53 -23.59 12.20
CA HIS A 284 23.01 -24.86 11.72
C HIS A 284 22.95 -25.91 12.80
N SER A 285 22.05 -26.85 12.64
CA SER A 285 22.02 -28.16 13.31
C SER A 285 22.21 -29.25 12.26
N THR A 286 22.89 -30.34 12.63
CA THR A 286 23.02 -31.55 11.82
C THR A 286 22.48 -32.79 12.54
N ASN A 287 21.67 -32.58 13.56
CA ASN A 287 21.09 -33.63 14.41
C ASN A 287 19.63 -33.35 14.76
N GLY A 288 18.91 -32.77 13.80
CA GLY A 288 17.49 -32.54 13.93
C GLY A 288 17.11 -31.43 14.92
N GLY A 289 18.00 -30.43 15.16
CA GLY A 289 17.77 -29.36 16.12
C GLY A 289 18.24 -29.64 17.54
N VAL A 290 18.81 -30.77 17.82
CA VAL A 290 19.26 -31.12 19.20
C VAL A 290 20.38 -30.18 19.67
N SER A 291 21.27 -29.78 18.77
CA SER A 291 22.32 -28.78 19.06
C SER A 291 22.62 -27.92 17.83
N TRP A 292 23.12 -26.71 18.08
CA TRP A 292 23.34 -25.68 17.08
C TRP A 292 24.78 -25.17 17.12
N SER A 293 25.26 -24.69 15.97
CA SER A 293 26.57 -24.03 15.89
C SER A 293 26.57 -22.98 14.78
N MET A 294 27.19 -21.83 15.01
CA MET A 294 27.35 -20.80 13.99
C MET A 294 28.35 -21.25 12.93
N ILE A 295 28.01 -21.06 11.65
CA ILE A 295 28.84 -21.45 10.51
C ILE A 295 29.29 -20.28 9.64
N GLN A 296 28.55 -19.17 9.65
CA GLN A 296 28.88 -17.98 8.86
C GLN A 296 28.35 -16.73 9.58
N ALA A 297 29.12 -15.65 9.58
CA ALA A 297 28.74 -14.35 10.16
C ALA A 297 29.01 -13.18 9.20
N ASP A 298 29.99 -13.28 8.30
CA ASP A 298 30.45 -12.13 7.51
C ASP A 298 29.68 -11.89 6.21
N GLN A 299 28.97 -12.92 5.69
CA GLN A 299 28.28 -12.87 4.41
C GLN A 299 26.75 -12.98 4.52
N VAL A 300 26.20 -12.90 5.73
CA VAL A 300 24.77 -13.00 6.01
C VAL A 300 24.35 -11.96 7.05
N GLY A 301 23.06 -11.78 7.27
CA GLY A 301 22.52 -10.90 8.31
C GLY A 301 22.65 -9.41 7.98
N ASN A 302 22.55 -9.05 6.70
CA ASN A 302 22.40 -7.66 6.27
C ASN A 302 20.95 -7.20 6.59
N ARG A 303 20.79 -6.16 7.44
CA ARG A 303 19.48 -5.66 7.91
C ARG A 303 18.53 -6.78 8.35
N PRO A 304 18.89 -7.60 9.35
CA PRO A 304 18.21 -8.88 9.63
C PRO A 304 16.76 -8.72 10.05
N PHE A 305 16.35 -7.60 10.64
CA PHE A 305 14.94 -7.35 10.94
C PHE A 305 14.07 -7.27 9.67
N TYR A 306 14.66 -6.88 8.54
CA TYR A 306 13.97 -6.73 7.26
C TYR A 306 14.22 -7.93 6.32
N TYR A 307 15.43 -8.49 6.33
CA TYR A 307 15.85 -9.62 5.52
C TYR A 307 16.36 -10.77 6.39
N ALA A 308 15.50 -11.69 6.73
CA ALA A 308 15.91 -12.89 7.46
C ALA A 308 15.62 -14.19 6.70
N ASP A 309 15.19 -14.09 5.45
CA ASP A 309 14.72 -15.23 4.68
C ASP A 309 15.88 -16.07 4.12
N ILE A 310 15.83 -17.37 4.41
CA ILE A 310 16.81 -18.36 3.95
C ILE A 310 16.07 -19.63 3.50
N TYR A 311 16.51 -20.22 2.38
CA TYR A 311 15.87 -21.37 1.77
C TYR A 311 16.88 -22.48 1.49
N ALA A 312 16.57 -23.72 1.88
CA ALA A 312 17.36 -24.89 1.52
C ALA A 312 16.83 -25.55 0.24
N ASP A 313 17.73 -25.98 -0.61
CA ASP A 313 17.38 -26.76 -1.80
C ASP A 313 16.75 -28.08 -1.38
N PRO A 314 15.60 -28.48 -1.97
CA PRO A 314 14.92 -29.73 -1.61
C PRO A 314 15.72 -30.99 -1.97
N SER A 315 16.71 -30.90 -2.85
CA SER A 315 17.50 -32.04 -3.34
C SER A 315 18.96 -32.09 -2.84
N ASP A 316 19.49 -30.98 -2.33
CA ASP A 316 20.88 -30.89 -1.79
C ASP A 316 20.93 -30.07 -0.50
N GLU A 317 21.16 -30.73 0.64
CA GLU A 317 21.27 -30.10 1.97
C GLU A 317 22.33 -29.01 2.06
N ARG A 318 23.29 -28.94 1.14
CA ARG A 318 24.37 -27.96 1.14
C ARG A 318 24.07 -26.72 0.27
N ARG A 319 23.05 -26.78 -0.58
CA ARG A 319 22.65 -25.65 -1.41
C ARG A 319 21.61 -24.82 -0.70
N LEU A 320 21.99 -23.54 -0.46
CA LEU A 320 21.15 -22.56 0.26
C LEU A 320 21.03 -21.29 -0.53
N PHE A 321 19.92 -20.57 -0.31
CA PHE A 321 19.67 -19.24 -0.85
C PHE A 321 19.39 -18.29 0.32
N ASN A 322 20.12 -17.19 0.38
CA ASN A 322 19.95 -16.11 1.36
C ASN A 322 19.43 -14.87 0.64
N LEU A 323 18.29 -14.37 1.10
CA LEU A 323 17.58 -13.23 0.52
C LEU A 323 17.89 -11.96 1.33
N TYR A 324 18.19 -10.90 0.60
CA TYR A 324 18.33 -9.54 1.11
C TYR A 324 18.15 -8.54 -0.06
N SER A 325 18.86 -7.43 -0.14
CA SER A 325 18.83 -6.56 -1.34
C SER A 325 19.32 -7.27 -2.60
N MET A 326 19.92 -8.46 -2.46
CA MET A 326 20.34 -9.38 -3.53
C MET A 326 19.94 -10.80 -3.13
N VAL A 327 20.12 -11.78 -4.02
CA VAL A 327 20.03 -13.19 -3.66
C VAL A 327 21.41 -13.83 -3.79
N ASP A 328 21.89 -14.37 -2.68
CA ASP A 328 23.12 -15.13 -2.62
C ASP A 328 22.85 -16.62 -2.51
N MET A 329 23.70 -17.43 -3.15
CA MET A 329 23.62 -18.89 -3.12
C MET A 329 24.90 -19.48 -2.52
N SER A 330 24.73 -20.44 -1.62
CA SER A 330 25.79 -21.34 -1.12
C SER A 330 25.66 -22.72 -1.76
N GLU A 331 26.80 -23.39 -2.00
CA GLU A 331 26.88 -24.77 -2.46
C GLU A 331 27.72 -25.64 -1.49
N ASP A 332 28.11 -25.10 -0.34
CA ASP A 332 28.97 -25.75 0.65
C ASP A 332 28.35 -25.82 2.05
N GLY A 333 27.03 -25.72 2.16
CA GLY A 333 26.28 -25.78 3.40
C GLY A 333 26.37 -24.50 4.22
N GLY A 334 26.34 -23.34 3.56
CA GLY A 334 26.31 -22.03 4.18
C GLY A 334 27.65 -21.48 4.64
N LYS A 335 28.80 -22.13 4.27
CA LYS A 335 30.15 -21.68 4.66
C LYS A 335 30.65 -20.52 3.80
N SER A 336 30.21 -20.48 2.55
CA SER A 336 30.46 -19.36 1.65
C SER A 336 29.25 -19.11 0.75
N PHE A 337 29.07 -17.86 0.34
CA PHE A 337 27.98 -17.42 -0.52
C PHE A 337 28.51 -16.67 -1.73
N ARG A 338 27.78 -16.77 -2.85
CA ARG A 338 27.99 -15.97 -4.07
C ARG A 338 26.67 -15.41 -4.58
N THR A 339 26.69 -14.19 -5.03
CA THR A 339 25.50 -13.53 -5.58
C THR A 339 25.06 -14.17 -6.90
N ILE A 340 23.77 -14.50 -7.01
CA ILE A 340 23.10 -15.00 -8.22
C ILE A 340 22.12 -14.01 -8.80
N LEU A 341 21.54 -13.13 -7.98
CA LEU A 341 20.72 -12.00 -8.39
C LEU A 341 21.37 -10.71 -7.89
N PRO A 342 22.19 -10.05 -8.73
CA PRO A 342 22.83 -8.79 -8.37
C PRO A 342 21.87 -7.62 -8.58
N TYR A 343 22.06 -6.54 -7.83
CA TYR A 343 21.31 -5.29 -7.90
C TYR A 343 21.20 -4.67 -9.32
N SER A 344 22.11 -5.01 -10.22
CA SER A 344 22.17 -4.44 -11.57
C SER A 344 21.26 -5.10 -12.61
N GLY A 345 20.58 -6.18 -12.29
CA GLY A 345 19.81 -6.96 -13.26
C GLY A 345 18.39 -7.30 -12.85
N VAL A 346 18.12 -7.25 -11.54
CA VAL A 346 16.82 -7.54 -10.95
C VAL A 346 16.57 -6.49 -9.89
N HIS A 347 15.31 -6.13 -9.67
CA HIS A 347 14.91 -5.21 -8.60
C HIS A 347 15.39 -5.73 -7.24
N PRO A 348 15.94 -4.87 -6.37
CA PRO A 348 16.39 -5.30 -5.03
C PRO A 348 15.24 -5.66 -4.09
N ASP A 349 15.62 -6.04 -2.85
CA ASP A 349 14.72 -6.26 -1.73
C ASP A 349 13.81 -7.48 -1.95
N HIS A 350 14.45 -8.67 -1.82
CA HIS A 350 13.85 -9.98 -2.05
C HIS A 350 13.16 -10.49 -0.78
N HIS A 351 11.89 -10.93 -0.90
CA HIS A 351 11.05 -11.34 0.23
C HIS A 351 10.39 -12.71 0.09
N ALA A 352 10.29 -13.23 -1.13
CA ALA A 352 9.68 -14.52 -1.41
C ALA A 352 10.54 -15.32 -2.39
N PHE A 353 10.72 -16.60 -2.11
CA PHE A 353 11.50 -17.46 -2.98
C PHE A 353 10.89 -18.85 -3.02
N TYR A 354 10.80 -19.41 -4.21
CA TYR A 354 10.31 -20.76 -4.41
C TYR A 354 11.33 -21.62 -5.17
N ILE A 355 11.56 -22.82 -4.68
CA ILE A 355 12.39 -23.84 -5.32
C ILE A 355 11.50 -25.05 -5.60
N HIS A 356 11.35 -25.43 -6.86
CA HIS A 356 10.49 -26.56 -7.20
C HIS A 356 11.07 -27.89 -6.63
N PRO A 357 10.28 -28.64 -5.84
CA PRO A 357 10.82 -29.81 -5.10
C PRO A 357 11.33 -30.95 -6.00
N ASP A 358 10.83 -31.07 -7.22
CA ASP A 358 11.23 -32.13 -8.17
C ASP A 358 12.14 -31.61 -9.31
N ASP A 359 12.32 -30.28 -9.44
CA ASP A 359 13.26 -29.64 -10.37
C ASP A 359 13.95 -28.44 -9.72
N PRO A 360 15.08 -28.62 -9.04
CA PRO A 360 15.77 -27.55 -8.33
C PRO A 360 16.40 -26.49 -9.25
N ASN A 361 16.27 -26.60 -10.57
CA ASN A 361 16.59 -25.53 -11.53
C ASN A 361 15.45 -24.57 -11.77
N TYR A 362 14.22 -24.94 -11.39
CA TYR A 362 13.07 -24.05 -11.45
C TYR A 362 12.97 -23.25 -10.17
N LEU A 363 13.29 -21.97 -10.28
CA LEU A 363 13.28 -21.00 -9.18
C LEU A 363 12.34 -19.86 -9.52
N ILE A 364 11.63 -19.36 -8.52
CA ILE A 364 10.83 -18.13 -8.64
C ILE A 364 11.25 -17.20 -7.50
N ASP A 365 11.49 -15.93 -7.82
CA ASP A 365 11.89 -14.88 -6.91
C ASP A 365 10.86 -13.75 -6.92
N GLY A 366 10.41 -13.34 -5.74
CA GLY A 366 9.53 -12.21 -5.51
C GLY A 366 10.24 -11.13 -4.70
N ASN A 367 10.19 -9.90 -5.22
CA ASN A 367 10.87 -8.75 -4.64
C ASN A 367 9.97 -7.49 -4.66
N ASP A 368 10.52 -6.33 -4.29
CA ASP A 368 9.76 -5.08 -4.24
C ASP A 368 9.38 -4.51 -5.63
N GLY A 369 9.94 -5.04 -6.72
CA GLY A 369 9.61 -4.68 -8.11
C GLY A 369 8.80 -5.72 -8.86
N GLY A 370 8.46 -6.87 -8.24
CA GLY A 370 7.63 -7.88 -8.86
C GLY A 370 8.19 -9.29 -8.82
N LEU A 371 8.03 -10.05 -9.91
CA LEU A 371 8.31 -11.48 -9.97
C LEU A 371 9.34 -11.81 -11.04
N ASN A 372 10.26 -12.73 -10.72
CA ASN A 372 11.28 -13.24 -11.63
C ASN A 372 11.28 -14.76 -11.63
N ILE A 373 11.45 -15.38 -12.82
CA ILE A 373 11.44 -16.84 -13.00
C ILE A 373 12.75 -17.29 -13.64
N SER A 374 13.41 -18.29 -13.04
CA SER A 374 14.55 -19.00 -13.61
C SER A 374 14.19 -20.46 -13.88
N ARG A 375 14.69 -21.01 -15.00
CA ARG A 375 14.56 -22.43 -15.39
C ARG A 375 15.90 -23.16 -15.49
N ASP A 376 16.98 -22.52 -15.08
CA ASP A 376 18.34 -23.02 -15.23
C ASP A 376 19.19 -22.91 -13.95
N GLY A 377 18.51 -22.92 -12.80
CA GLY A 377 19.15 -22.87 -11.48
C GLY A 377 19.72 -21.51 -11.13
N GLY A 378 19.09 -20.43 -11.60
CA GLY A 378 19.47 -19.06 -11.29
C GLY A 378 20.58 -18.48 -12.17
N LYS A 379 20.89 -19.10 -13.32
CA LYS A 379 21.88 -18.55 -14.26
C LYS A 379 21.29 -17.46 -15.13
N THR A 380 20.01 -17.62 -15.52
CA THR A 380 19.24 -16.60 -16.24
C THR A 380 17.87 -16.43 -15.60
N TRP A 381 17.33 -15.20 -15.68
CA TRP A 381 16.06 -14.84 -15.09
C TRP A 381 15.17 -14.13 -16.10
N SER A 382 13.88 -14.38 -16.03
CA SER A 382 12.85 -13.73 -16.83
C SER A 382 11.98 -12.89 -15.88
N PHE A 383 11.97 -11.59 -16.07
CA PHE A 383 11.08 -10.68 -15.34
C PHE A 383 9.65 -10.78 -15.88
N ILE A 384 8.67 -10.81 -14.98
CA ILE A 384 7.24 -10.81 -15.30
C ILE A 384 6.76 -9.36 -15.33
N ASN A 385 6.48 -8.82 -16.51
CA ASN A 385 6.15 -7.42 -16.74
C ASN A 385 4.68 -7.18 -17.12
N ASN A 386 3.80 -8.08 -16.73
CA ASN A 386 2.36 -8.02 -16.99
C ASN A 386 1.52 -8.14 -15.71
N LEU A 387 2.09 -7.76 -14.56
CA LEU A 387 1.43 -7.67 -13.27
C LEU A 387 1.32 -6.20 -12.85
N PRO A 388 0.13 -5.59 -12.92
CA PRO A 388 -0.07 -4.18 -12.57
C PRO A 388 -0.23 -3.99 -11.04
N LEU A 389 0.86 -4.16 -10.29
CA LEU A 389 0.89 -4.15 -8.83
C LEU A 389 1.48 -2.84 -8.25
N GLY A 390 1.64 -1.80 -9.06
CA GLY A 390 2.27 -0.54 -8.66
C GLY A 390 1.66 0.07 -7.41
N GLN A 391 2.51 0.57 -6.51
CA GLN A 391 2.15 1.14 -5.21
C GLN A 391 2.32 2.66 -5.22
N PHE A 392 1.37 3.40 -5.81
CA PHE A 392 1.40 4.85 -5.87
C PHE A 392 1.24 5.48 -4.48
N TYR A 393 2.12 6.44 -4.15
CA TYR A 393 1.97 7.33 -3.01
C TYR A 393 1.13 8.55 -3.36
N HIS A 394 1.43 9.20 -4.48
CA HIS A 394 0.72 10.38 -4.98
C HIS A 394 0.49 10.28 -6.48
N ILE A 395 -0.51 11.03 -6.94
CA ILE A 395 -0.87 11.12 -8.36
C ILE A 395 -1.22 12.54 -8.74
N SER A 396 -0.83 12.97 -9.93
CA SER A 396 -1.14 14.29 -10.48
C SER A 396 -1.37 14.22 -11.99
N VAL A 397 -1.88 15.31 -12.57
CA VAL A 397 -2.20 15.39 -14.01
C VAL A 397 -1.74 16.71 -14.59
N ASP A 398 -1.51 16.73 -15.92
CA ASP A 398 -1.26 17.95 -16.67
C ASP A 398 -2.43 18.30 -17.60
N MET A 399 -2.29 19.40 -18.34
CA MET A 399 -3.32 19.90 -19.29
C MET A 399 -3.01 19.57 -20.75
N ALA A 400 -2.13 18.59 -21.03
CA ALA A 400 -1.88 18.06 -22.37
C ALA A 400 -3.14 17.45 -23.01
N VAL A 401 -3.10 17.11 -24.29
CA VAL A 401 -4.19 16.40 -25.00
C VAL A 401 -3.59 15.22 -25.78
N PRO A 402 -3.83 13.98 -25.36
CA PRO A 402 -4.43 13.55 -24.09
C PRO A 402 -3.65 14.09 -22.88
N TYR A 403 -4.32 14.24 -21.74
CA TYR A 403 -3.59 14.62 -20.53
C TYR A 403 -2.70 13.46 -20.07
N ARG A 404 -1.63 13.81 -19.38
CA ARG A 404 -0.72 12.83 -18.79
C ARG A 404 -0.96 12.72 -17.31
N ILE A 405 -0.70 11.54 -16.82
CA ILE A 405 -0.81 11.15 -15.42
C ILE A 405 0.61 10.97 -14.91
N TYR A 406 0.90 11.56 -13.76
CA TYR A 406 2.17 11.52 -13.08
C TYR A 406 1.99 10.90 -11.71
N GLY A 407 2.96 10.13 -11.24
CA GLY A 407 2.92 9.61 -9.88
C GLY A 407 4.21 8.95 -9.48
N GLY A 408 4.46 8.94 -8.17
CA GLY A 408 5.57 8.23 -7.58
C GLY A 408 5.11 6.98 -6.86
N MET A 409 5.88 5.90 -7.02
CA MET A 409 5.60 4.58 -6.46
C MET A 409 6.65 4.19 -5.42
N GLN A 410 6.20 3.49 -4.40
CA GLN A 410 7.11 2.89 -3.43
C GLN A 410 8.07 1.94 -4.13
N ASP A 411 9.37 2.07 -3.84
CA ASP A 411 10.49 1.26 -4.34
C ASP A 411 10.68 1.29 -5.88
N ASN A 412 9.71 1.83 -6.64
CA ASN A 412 9.61 1.69 -8.10
C ASN A 412 9.65 3.01 -8.87
N GLY A 413 10.15 4.08 -8.27
CA GLY A 413 10.40 5.35 -8.95
C GLY A 413 9.17 6.21 -9.21
N SER A 414 9.41 7.28 -9.96
CA SER A 414 8.40 8.25 -10.39
C SER A 414 8.15 8.11 -11.88
N TRP A 415 6.88 8.13 -12.30
CA TRP A 415 6.44 7.81 -13.64
C TRP A 415 5.55 8.87 -14.25
N VAL A 416 5.53 8.91 -15.59
CA VAL A 416 4.56 9.65 -16.39
C VAL A 416 3.99 8.74 -17.47
N GLY A 417 2.65 8.72 -17.61
CA GLY A 417 1.94 7.95 -18.63
C GLY A 417 0.73 8.70 -19.20
N PRO A 418 0.13 8.22 -20.30
CA PRO A 418 -1.02 8.87 -20.91
C PRO A 418 -2.32 8.43 -20.25
N SER A 419 -3.32 9.32 -20.23
CA SER A 419 -4.70 8.98 -19.85
C SER A 419 -5.42 8.15 -20.92
N GLU A 420 -4.99 8.27 -22.18
CA GLU A 420 -5.43 7.45 -23.32
C GLU A 420 -4.32 7.37 -24.38
N ALA A 421 -4.28 6.26 -25.09
CA ALA A 421 -3.30 6.04 -26.16
C ALA A 421 -3.93 6.26 -27.54
N TRP A 422 -3.33 7.14 -28.37
CA TRP A 422 -3.76 7.35 -29.74
C TRP A 422 -3.03 6.42 -30.72
N HIS A 423 -3.11 5.12 -30.43
CA HIS A 423 -2.66 4.03 -31.31
C HIS A 423 -3.60 2.83 -31.15
N SER A 424 -3.40 1.80 -31.96
CA SER A 424 -4.19 0.56 -31.83
C SER A 424 -3.77 -0.22 -30.60
N GLY A 425 -4.74 -0.73 -29.87
CA GLY A 425 -4.59 -1.44 -28.62
C GLY A 425 -4.82 -0.51 -27.43
N GLY A 426 -4.50 -0.99 -26.24
CA GLY A 426 -4.59 -0.26 -24.98
C GLY A 426 -3.36 0.57 -24.64
N ILE A 427 -3.27 1.00 -23.39
CA ILE A 427 -2.12 1.69 -22.83
C ILE A 427 -1.09 0.62 -22.44
N ARG A 428 0.12 0.69 -23.02
CA ARG A 428 1.16 -0.31 -22.82
C ARG A 428 2.21 0.14 -21.82
N ASN A 429 3.01 -0.79 -21.32
CA ASN A 429 4.20 -0.44 -20.52
C ASN A 429 5.11 0.56 -21.24
N SER A 430 5.26 0.44 -22.57
CA SER A 430 6.06 1.36 -23.39
C SER A 430 5.48 2.78 -23.55
N ASP A 431 4.25 3.03 -23.12
CA ASP A 431 3.65 4.36 -23.07
C ASP A 431 3.92 5.08 -21.74
N TRP A 432 4.39 4.33 -20.74
CA TRP A 432 4.82 4.85 -19.46
C TRP A 432 6.33 5.10 -19.46
N GLN A 433 6.77 6.22 -18.90
CA GLN A 433 8.17 6.60 -18.78
C GLN A 433 8.52 6.77 -17.30
N GLU A 434 9.52 6.03 -16.83
CA GLU A 434 10.19 6.34 -15.58
C GLU A 434 11.01 7.63 -15.72
N ILE A 435 10.84 8.57 -14.79
CA ILE A 435 11.49 9.88 -14.85
C ILE A 435 12.49 10.10 -13.71
N LEU A 436 12.36 9.37 -12.61
CA LEU A 436 13.27 9.39 -11.47
C LEU A 436 13.18 8.05 -10.72
N PHE A 437 14.32 7.45 -10.36
CA PHE A 437 14.36 6.21 -9.58
C PHE A 437 14.50 6.47 -8.08
N GLY A 438 14.06 5.52 -7.25
CA GLY A 438 14.01 5.50 -5.79
C GLY A 438 12.59 5.28 -5.29
N ASP A 439 12.30 5.52 -4.01
CA ASP A 439 10.90 5.67 -3.58
C ASP A 439 10.33 6.95 -4.17
N GLY A 440 9.43 6.83 -5.14
CA GLY A 440 8.77 7.96 -5.76
C GLY A 440 7.59 8.46 -4.91
N PHE A 441 7.42 9.78 -4.86
CA PHE A 441 6.33 10.42 -4.11
C PHE A 441 5.56 11.40 -4.98
N ASP A 442 5.42 12.66 -4.57
CA ASP A 442 4.80 13.67 -5.41
C ASP A 442 5.58 13.89 -6.70
N VAL A 443 4.86 13.89 -7.80
CA VAL A 443 5.36 14.35 -9.09
C VAL A 443 4.51 15.51 -9.55
N LEU A 444 5.12 16.70 -9.66
CA LEU A 444 4.43 17.94 -9.99
C LEU A 444 4.77 18.37 -11.42
N PRO A 445 3.85 18.30 -12.40
CA PRO A 445 4.06 18.87 -13.71
C PRO A 445 4.14 20.40 -13.64
N ALA A 446 5.06 21.02 -14.37
CA ALA A 446 5.16 22.47 -14.40
C ALA A 446 3.95 23.09 -15.13
N ALA A 447 3.31 24.08 -14.53
CA ALA A 447 2.06 24.66 -15.02
C ALA A 447 2.17 25.31 -16.42
N ASN A 448 3.36 25.81 -16.79
CA ASN A 448 3.61 26.54 -18.04
C ASN A 448 4.52 25.81 -19.04
N ASP A 449 4.98 24.61 -18.71
CA ASP A 449 5.89 23.84 -19.56
C ASP A 449 5.61 22.34 -19.47
N LEU A 450 4.92 21.80 -20.46
CA LEU A 450 4.57 20.39 -20.54
C LEU A 450 5.79 19.44 -20.63
N ASN A 451 7.01 19.94 -20.79
CA ASN A 451 8.22 19.14 -20.85
C ASN A 451 9.04 19.20 -19.54
N THR A 452 8.53 19.88 -18.53
CA THR A 452 9.18 19.97 -17.22
C THR A 452 8.27 19.37 -16.12
N ALA A 453 8.86 18.55 -15.26
CA ALA A 453 8.24 18.08 -14.05
C ALA A 453 9.21 18.19 -12.87
N TYR A 454 8.65 18.20 -11.65
CA TYR A 454 9.39 18.07 -10.41
C TYR A 454 9.04 16.73 -9.80
N ALA A 455 10.02 15.94 -9.44
CA ALA A 455 9.84 14.66 -8.78
C ALA A 455 10.86 14.53 -7.64
N MET A 456 10.51 13.77 -6.63
CA MET A 456 11.41 13.51 -5.52
C MET A 456 11.55 12.01 -5.26
N TYR A 457 12.69 11.64 -4.68
CA TYR A 457 12.84 10.37 -3.98
C TYR A 457 13.01 10.64 -2.48
N GLN A 458 13.09 9.59 -1.69
CA GLN A 458 13.01 9.60 -0.24
C GLN A 458 13.85 10.70 0.44
N GLY A 459 13.31 11.23 1.54
CA GLY A 459 14.00 12.24 2.36
C GLY A 459 14.10 13.62 1.70
N GLY A 460 13.16 13.96 0.81
CA GLY A 460 13.05 15.29 0.21
C GLY A 460 14.06 15.60 -0.88
N SER A 461 14.63 14.59 -1.52
CA SER A 461 15.57 14.73 -2.63
C SER A 461 14.84 15.17 -3.90
N LEU A 462 14.46 16.45 -3.96
CA LEU A 462 13.68 17.07 -5.04
C LEU A 462 14.55 17.40 -6.25
N SER A 463 14.11 16.96 -7.43
CA SER A 463 14.72 17.24 -8.73
C SER A 463 13.72 17.87 -9.70
N ARG A 464 14.20 18.82 -10.51
CA ARG A 464 13.54 19.31 -11.71
C ARG A 464 14.02 18.49 -12.91
N ILE A 465 13.08 17.95 -13.69
CA ILE A 465 13.32 16.97 -14.75
C ILE A 465 12.82 17.51 -16.08
N ASN A 466 13.66 17.40 -17.12
CA ASN A 466 13.24 17.63 -18.50
C ASN A 466 12.75 16.30 -19.10
N LEU A 467 11.46 16.18 -19.36
CA LEU A 467 10.82 14.95 -19.83
C LEU A 467 11.24 14.53 -21.26
N LEU A 468 11.78 15.45 -22.07
CA LEU A 468 12.24 15.15 -23.43
C LEU A 468 13.68 14.63 -23.46
N THR A 469 14.55 15.15 -22.60
CA THR A 469 15.98 14.81 -22.60
C THR A 469 16.37 13.85 -21.49
N GLY A 470 15.54 13.76 -20.43
CA GLY A 470 15.85 13.03 -19.21
C GLY A 470 16.85 13.76 -18.28
N ASP A 471 17.19 15.04 -18.61
CA ASP A 471 18.09 15.81 -17.76
C ASP A 471 17.46 16.11 -16.40
N GLN A 472 18.23 15.90 -15.34
CA GLN A 472 17.82 16.09 -13.96
C GLN A 472 18.68 17.14 -13.27
N THR A 473 18.04 18.03 -12.52
CA THR A 473 18.71 19.05 -11.73
C THR A 473 18.16 19.01 -10.31
N GLY A 474 19.00 18.71 -9.32
CA GLY A 474 18.62 18.81 -7.92
C GLY A 474 18.27 20.24 -7.54
N VAL A 475 17.08 20.44 -6.97
CA VAL A 475 16.52 21.76 -6.63
C VAL A 475 16.01 21.84 -5.20
N GLN A 476 16.29 20.86 -4.35
CA GLN A 476 15.89 20.92 -2.94
C GLN A 476 16.53 22.11 -2.20
N PRO A 477 15.90 22.65 -1.14
CA PRO A 477 16.50 23.70 -0.32
C PRO A 477 17.85 23.26 0.27
N VAL A 478 18.84 24.12 0.18
CA VAL A 478 20.17 23.91 0.78
C VAL A 478 20.15 24.42 2.21
N GLN A 479 20.69 23.64 3.13
CA GLN A 479 20.77 23.97 4.52
C GLN A 479 21.65 25.21 4.76
N PRO A 480 21.16 26.22 5.50
CA PRO A 480 22.02 27.23 6.08
C PRO A 480 22.98 26.57 7.10
N ASP A 481 24.21 27.08 7.22
CA ASP A 481 25.30 26.52 8.04
C ASP A 481 24.98 26.23 9.52
N SER A 482 23.82 26.66 10.02
CA SER A 482 23.43 26.58 11.43
C SER A 482 22.19 25.76 11.75
N VAL A 483 21.43 25.28 10.75
CA VAL A 483 20.14 24.59 10.98
C VAL A 483 20.04 23.33 10.13
N ALA A 484 19.93 22.15 10.74
CA ALA A 484 19.63 20.90 10.05
C ALA A 484 18.17 20.90 9.55
N LEU A 485 17.99 20.72 8.24
CA LEU A 485 16.67 20.51 7.66
C LEU A 485 16.24 19.05 7.87
N ARG A 486 15.00 18.88 8.33
CA ARG A 486 14.35 17.58 8.48
C ARG A 486 13.31 17.44 7.40
N PHE A 487 13.41 16.42 6.56
CA PHE A 487 12.43 16.10 5.55
C PHE A 487 11.73 14.80 5.92
N ALA A 488 10.43 14.73 5.71
CA ALA A 488 9.72 13.46 5.76
C ALA A 488 10.27 12.48 4.72
N TRP A 489 10.02 11.19 4.93
CA TRP A 489 10.22 10.19 3.87
C TRP A 489 9.49 10.63 2.60
N ASN A 490 8.23 11.00 2.74
CA ASN A 490 7.37 11.64 1.75
C ASN A 490 7.26 13.14 2.07
N ALA A 491 8.23 13.94 1.64
CA ALA A 491 8.24 15.37 1.89
C ALA A 491 7.25 16.11 0.99
N ALA A 492 6.60 17.16 1.52
CA ALA A 492 5.58 17.90 0.80
C ALA A 492 6.16 18.81 -0.29
N VAL A 493 5.60 18.77 -1.50
CA VAL A 493 5.81 19.77 -2.55
C VAL A 493 4.48 20.23 -3.12
N SER A 494 4.35 21.52 -3.42
CA SER A 494 3.15 22.09 -4.03
C SER A 494 3.51 23.22 -4.98
N ALA A 495 2.72 23.42 -6.05
CA ALA A 495 2.83 24.59 -6.91
C ALA A 495 2.28 25.84 -6.21
N ASP A 496 2.87 26.99 -6.48
CA ASP A 496 2.28 28.27 -6.14
C ASP A 496 1.23 28.65 -7.19
N PRO A 497 -0.07 28.72 -6.85
CA PRO A 497 -1.12 29.02 -7.84
C PRO A 497 -1.05 30.46 -8.41
N PHE A 498 -0.27 31.34 -7.79
CA PHE A 498 -0.13 32.74 -8.17
C PHE A 498 1.19 33.06 -8.89
N ALA A 499 2.15 32.12 -8.91
CA ALA A 499 3.43 32.26 -9.57
C ALA A 499 3.72 31.05 -10.47
N LEU A 500 3.79 31.27 -11.80
CA LEU A 500 3.96 30.19 -12.80
C LEU A 500 5.22 29.32 -12.58
N ASP A 501 6.27 29.88 -12.01
CA ASP A 501 7.52 29.19 -11.67
C ASP A 501 7.67 28.99 -10.15
N GLY A 502 6.56 29.17 -9.42
CA GLY A 502 6.51 29.14 -7.97
C GLY A 502 6.29 27.75 -7.41
N LEU A 503 7.01 27.46 -6.33
CA LEU A 503 6.94 26.19 -5.61
C LEU A 503 6.98 26.41 -4.10
N TYR A 504 6.22 25.61 -3.37
CA TYR A 504 6.37 25.42 -1.94
C TYR A 504 6.97 24.04 -1.67
N PHE A 505 7.86 23.94 -0.67
CA PHE A 505 8.48 22.70 -0.26
C PHE A 505 8.61 22.60 1.25
N GLY A 506 8.32 21.41 1.83
CA GLY A 506 8.24 21.19 3.27
C GLY A 506 9.46 20.48 3.84
N SER A 507 10.15 21.12 4.79
CA SER A 507 10.99 20.46 5.80
C SER A 507 10.27 20.51 7.15
N GLN A 508 10.90 20.98 8.24
CA GLN A 508 10.18 21.54 9.40
C GLN A 508 9.72 22.97 9.15
N PHE A 509 10.21 23.59 8.07
CA PHE A 509 9.84 24.91 7.58
C PHE A 509 9.12 24.80 6.24
N VAL A 510 8.28 25.77 5.92
CA VAL A 510 7.81 26.01 4.57
C VAL A 510 8.85 26.83 3.82
N HIS A 511 9.37 26.26 2.74
CA HIS A 511 10.26 26.94 1.82
C HIS A 511 9.46 27.39 0.60
N HIS A 512 9.68 28.62 0.12
CA HIS A 512 9.08 29.16 -1.09
C HIS A 512 10.15 29.52 -2.10
N SER A 513 9.95 29.11 -3.35
CA SER A 513 10.76 29.47 -4.51
C SER A 513 9.89 30.13 -5.56
N THR A 514 10.40 31.17 -6.24
CA THR A 514 9.75 31.83 -7.37
C THR A 514 10.52 31.65 -8.69
N ASP A 515 11.56 30.80 -8.69
CA ASP A 515 12.52 30.62 -9.77
C ASP A 515 12.77 29.13 -10.12
N LYS A 516 11.74 28.31 -10.10
CA LYS A 516 11.79 26.87 -10.44
C LYS A 516 12.66 26.05 -9.48
N GLY A 517 12.73 26.45 -8.21
CA GLY A 517 13.55 25.79 -7.20
C GLY A 517 15.05 26.12 -7.25
N ASN A 518 15.48 27.09 -8.07
CA ASN A 518 16.91 27.45 -8.09
C ASN A 518 17.33 28.19 -6.81
N SER A 519 16.41 28.89 -6.17
CA SER A 519 16.61 29.48 -4.84
C SER A 519 15.36 29.34 -3.96
N TRP A 520 15.57 29.31 -2.64
CA TRP A 520 14.53 29.12 -1.65
C TRP A 520 14.61 30.11 -0.51
N THR A 521 13.44 30.54 -0.03
CA THR A 521 13.30 31.35 1.17
C THR A 521 12.43 30.61 2.15
N ALA A 522 12.88 30.41 3.41
CA ALA A 522 12.03 29.91 4.47
C ALA A 522 11.03 31.01 4.87
N ILE A 523 9.74 30.73 4.74
CA ILE A 523 8.64 31.65 5.03
C ILE A 523 7.88 31.31 6.32
N SER A 524 8.38 30.35 7.11
CA SER A 524 7.77 29.96 8.38
C SER A 524 8.81 29.76 9.46
N PRO A 525 8.43 29.83 10.75
CA PRO A 525 9.18 29.19 11.83
C PRO A 525 9.11 27.66 11.69
N ASP A 526 9.71 26.91 12.62
CA ASP A 526 9.44 25.46 12.76
C ASP A 526 7.96 25.24 13.11
N LEU A 527 7.20 24.62 12.19
CA LEU A 527 5.75 24.41 12.30
C LEU A 527 5.38 23.11 13.02
N THR A 528 6.37 22.33 13.41
CA THR A 528 6.21 21.03 14.07
C THR A 528 6.22 21.13 15.59
N SER A 529 6.06 20.03 16.30
CA SER A 529 6.26 20.01 17.75
C SER A 529 7.74 20.12 18.13
N ASN A 530 8.64 19.84 17.22
CA ASN A 530 10.10 19.78 17.42
C ASN A 530 10.52 18.95 18.65
N ASP A 531 9.84 17.81 18.88
CA ASP A 531 10.09 16.94 20.01
C ASP A 531 11.43 16.18 19.82
N PRO A 532 12.45 16.44 20.67
CA PRO A 532 13.76 15.82 20.50
C PRO A 532 13.74 14.29 20.74
N GLU A 533 12.77 13.77 21.51
CA GLU A 533 12.66 12.34 21.75
C GLU A 533 12.15 11.58 20.50
N LYS A 534 11.54 12.28 19.56
CA LYS A 534 11.08 11.73 18.29
C LYS A 534 12.04 11.97 17.11
N GLN A 535 13.23 12.48 17.40
CA GLN A 535 14.27 12.80 16.41
C GLN A 535 15.54 11.97 16.62
N LYS A 536 15.39 10.76 17.20
CA LYS A 536 16.48 9.79 17.46
C LYS A 536 16.59 8.71 16.39
N GLN A 537 16.20 9.01 15.17
CA GLN A 537 16.18 8.05 14.06
C GLN A 537 17.55 7.37 13.81
N ALA A 538 18.66 8.02 14.13
CA ALA A 538 19.99 7.43 14.02
C ALA A 538 20.25 6.26 14.99
N GLU A 539 19.39 6.08 16.00
CA GLU A 539 19.44 4.99 16.99
C GLU A 539 18.39 3.90 16.67
N SER A 540 17.56 4.08 15.61
CA SER A 540 16.50 3.16 15.22
C SER A 540 17.04 1.82 14.75
N GLY A 541 16.33 0.71 15.04
CA GLY A 541 16.64 -0.63 14.57
C GLY A 541 16.79 -1.70 15.68
N GLY A 542 17.01 -1.31 16.91
CA GLY A 542 17.19 -2.25 18.04
C GLY A 542 18.56 -2.91 18.02
N LEU A 543 18.62 -4.26 17.96
CA LEU A 543 19.87 -5.01 17.95
C LEU A 543 20.81 -4.66 16.79
N THR A 544 20.22 -4.38 15.62
CA THR A 544 20.93 -3.89 14.45
C THR A 544 20.39 -2.51 14.09
N ILE A 545 21.26 -1.50 14.07
CA ILE A 545 20.84 -0.15 13.68
C ILE A 545 20.36 -0.14 12.23
N ASP A 546 19.18 0.42 12.01
CA ASP A 546 18.59 0.67 10.69
C ASP A 546 17.96 2.05 10.65
N ALA A 547 18.70 3.02 10.13
CA ALA A 547 18.30 4.42 10.00
C ALA A 547 18.23 4.78 8.51
N THR A 548 17.05 4.63 7.91
CA THR A 548 16.86 4.79 6.46
C THR A 548 16.28 6.15 6.08
N GLN A 549 16.02 7.04 7.03
CA GLN A 549 15.26 8.30 6.94
C GLN A 549 13.72 8.09 6.95
N ALA A 550 13.21 6.87 6.82
CA ALA A 550 11.78 6.57 6.98
C ALA A 550 11.30 6.89 8.41
N GLU A 551 12.21 6.99 9.35
CA GLU A 551 12.02 7.34 10.76
C GLU A 551 12.12 8.86 11.02
N ASN A 552 12.43 9.68 10.00
CA ASN A 552 12.40 11.14 10.15
C ASN A 552 11.02 11.60 10.61
N HIS A 553 11.00 12.45 11.63
CA HIS A 553 9.76 12.91 12.28
C HIS A 553 9.86 14.36 12.69
N CYS A 554 8.74 14.98 13.07
CA CYS A 554 8.58 16.42 13.23
C CYS A 554 8.89 17.13 11.90
N THR A 555 8.13 16.73 10.85
CA THR A 555 8.29 17.21 9.48
C THR A 555 6.94 17.58 8.86
N ILE A 556 6.95 18.39 7.81
CA ILE A 556 5.76 18.74 7.03
C ILE A 556 5.45 17.63 6.04
N LEU A 557 4.19 17.14 6.03
CA LEU A 557 3.69 16.11 5.14
C LEU A 557 2.89 16.66 3.96
N CYS A 558 2.19 17.77 4.14
CA CYS A 558 1.42 18.39 3.07
C CYS A 558 1.40 19.90 3.18
N ILE A 559 1.36 20.57 2.02
CA ILE A 559 1.25 22.02 1.87
C ILE A 559 0.13 22.28 0.87
N ALA A 560 -0.90 23.01 1.27
CA ALA A 560 -2.08 23.33 0.48
C ALA A 560 -2.27 24.84 0.40
N PRO A 561 -1.70 25.51 -0.62
CA PRO A 561 -1.98 26.91 -0.88
C PRO A 561 -3.43 27.08 -1.33
N ASN A 562 -4.08 28.16 -0.88
CA ASN A 562 -5.44 28.49 -1.31
C ASN A 562 -5.42 28.90 -2.79
N PRO A 563 -6.19 28.24 -3.69
CA PRO A 563 -6.17 28.54 -5.12
C PRO A 563 -6.78 29.89 -5.49
N SER A 564 -7.51 30.52 -4.55
CA SER A 564 -8.25 31.78 -4.76
C SER A 564 -7.74 32.96 -3.94
N ARG A 565 -6.83 32.73 -2.96
CA ARG A 565 -6.29 33.77 -2.07
C ARG A 565 -4.78 33.68 -1.99
N GLU A 566 -4.09 34.63 -2.61
CA GLU A 566 -2.63 34.73 -2.55
C GLU A 566 -2.16 34.89 -1.09
N GLY A 567 -1.12 34.14 -0.72
CA GLY A 567 -0.55 34.17 0.64
C GLY A 567 -1.29 33.36 1.70
N GLU A 568 -2.43 32.76 1.38
CA GLU A 568 -3.11 31.83 2.29
C GLU A 568 -2.63 30.40 2.04
N ILE A 569 -2.07 29.77 3.10
CA ILE A 569 -1.45 28.43 3.01
C ILE A 569 -1.82 27.61 4.24
N TRP A 570 -2.26 26.39 4.01
CA TRP A 570 -2.48 25.36 5.02
C TRP A 570 -1.36 24.34 5.02
N VAL A 571 -0.96 23.86 6.20
CA VAL A 571 0.16 22.91 6.35
C VAL A 571 -0.22 21.84 7.36
N GLY A 572 0.02 20.56 6.98
CA GLY A 572 -0.12 19.39 7.83
C GLY A 572 1.22 18.74 8.14
N THR A 573 1.40 18.24 9.36
CA THR A 573 2.64 17.60 9.81
C THR A 573 2.43 16.13 10.21
N ASP A 574 3.53 15.39 10.32
CA ASP A 574 3.57 14.00 10.79
C ASP A 574 3.39 13.86 12.31
N ASP A 575 3.53 14.94 13.06
CA ASP A 575 3.32 15.01 14.51
C ASP A 575 2.02 15.70 14.90
N GLY A 576 1.11 15.88 13.92
CA GLY A 576 -0.29 16.25 14.10
C GLY A 576 -0.51 17.74 14.36
N ARG A 577 0.26 18.62 13.71
CA ARG A 577 0.01 20.05 13.69
C ARG A 577 -0.70 20.47 12.40
N LEU A 578 -1.80 21.20 12.55
CA LEU A 578 -2.51 21.84 11.44
C LEU A 578 -2.25 23.35 11.52
N GLN A 579 -1.37 23.82 10.67
CA GLN A 579 -0.90 25.20 10.64
C GLN A 579 -1.53 25.98 9.49
N HIS A 580 -1.79 27.27 9.69
CA HIS A 580 -2.42 28.14 8.72
C HIS A 580 -1.82 29.55 8.76
N THR A 581 -1.55 30.11 7.58
CA THR A 581 -1.19 31.53 7.38
C THR A 581 -2.14 32.17 6.37
N ILE A 582 -2.38 33.46 6.51
CA ILE A 582 -3.17 34.28 5.56
C ILE A 582 -2.37 35.47 4.99
N ASP A 583 -1.12 35.59 5.36
CA ASP A 583 -0.26 36.75 5.09
C ASP A 583 1.10 36.35 4.47
N GLY A 584 1.14 35.23 3.74
CA GLY A 584 2.34 34.76 3.05
C GLY A 584 3.42 34.21 3.98
N GLY A 585 3.04 33.85 5.22
CA GLY A 585 3.94 33.25 6.21
C GLY A 585 4.49 34.23 7.24
N GLU A 586 4.03 35.51 7.26
CA GLU A 586 4.43 36.46 8.32
C GLU A 586 3.91 36.00 9.70
N THR A 587 2.69 35.44 9.73
CA THR A 587 2.10 34.85 10.96
C THR A 587 1.49 33.48 10.68
N TRP A 588 1.56 32.60 11.69
CA TRP A 588 1.02 31.24 11.63
C TRP A 588 0.11 30.93 12.82
N LYS A 589 -1.03 30.29 12.57
CA LYS A 589 -1.99 29.84 13.58
C LYS A 589 -2.06 28.32 13.59
N ASP A 590 -1.92 27.70 14.76
CA ASP A 590 -2.15 26.26 14.95
C ASP A 590 -3.63 26.01 15.27
N HIS A 591 -4.33 25.31 14.40
CA HIS A 591 -5.74 24.94 14.53
C HIS A 591 -5.97 23.60 15.24
N THR A 592 -4.92 22.86 15.57
CA THR A 592 -5.04 21.52 16.16
C THR A 592 -5.89 21.51 17.43
N VAL A 593 -5.77 22.55 18.24
CA VAL A 593 -6.52 22.68 19.52
C VAL A 593 -7.99 23.06 19.32
N ASP A 594 -8.35 23.59 18.16
CA ASP A 594 -9.70 24.05 17.84
C ASP A 594 -10.60 22.88 17.37
N ILE A 595 -10.00 21.76 16.95
CA ILE A 595 -10.72 20.59 16.39
C ILE A 595 -11.09 19.63 17.51
N LYS A 596 -12.39 19.49 17.76
CA LYS A 596 -12.90 18.53 18.76
C LYS A 596 -12.63 17.09 18.33
N ARG A 597 -12.12 16.28 19.28
CA ARG A 597 -11.78 14.86 19.06
C ARG A 597 -10.72 14.64 17.99
N PHE A 598 -9.86 15.62 17.76
CA PHE A 598 -8.68 15.41 16.91
C PHE A 598 -7.73 14.44 17.61
N PRO A 599 -7.24 13.40 16.92
CA PRO A 599 -6.28 12.46 17.50
C PRO A 599 -4.90 13.14 17.60
N THR A 600 -4.60 13.72 18.75
CA THR A 600 -3.36 14.50 18.99
C THR A 600 -2.12 13.71 18.57
N GLY A 601 -1.26 14.30 17.74
CA GLY A 601 -0.05 13.68 17.22
C GLY A 601 -0.27 12.69 16.07
N ALA A 602 -1.47 12.64 15.50
CA ALA A 602 -1.76 11.84 14.29
C ALA A 602 -1.26 12.56 13.03
N TRP A 603 -0.91 11.78 12.01
CA TRP A 603 -0.49 12.32 10.73
C TRP A 603 -1.60 13.07 10.01
N ILE A 604 -1.25 14.20 9.39
CA ILE A 604 -2.10 14.96 8.46
C ILE A 604 -1.50 14.81 7.05
N PRO A 605 -1.85 13.73 6.32
CA PRO A 605 -1.23 13.43 5.04
C PRO A 605 -1.75 14.31 3.91
N GLN A 606 -2.97 14.86 4.03
CA GLN A 606 -3.54 15.67 2.96
C GLN A 606 -4.48 16.75 3.52
N ILE A 607 -4.40 17.91 2.89
CA ILE A 607 -5.34 19.04 3.07
C ILE A 607 -5.86 19.42 1.67
N HIS A 608 -7.17 19.52 1.52
CA HIS A 608 -7.81 19.96 0.30
C HIS A 608 -8.56 21.28 0.53
N VAL A 609 -8.08 22.37 -0.07
CA VAL A 609 -8.77 23.66 -0.08
C VAL A 609 -9.76 23.67 -1.26
N SER A 610 -11.02 23.97 -0.96
CA SER A 610 -12.07 23.97 -1.98
C SER A 610 -11.81 25.04 -3.06
N SER A 611 -11.98 24.63 -4.33
CA SER A 611 -11.96 25.57 -5.45
C SER A 611 -13.27 26.40 -5.57
N HIS A 612 -14.33 26.00 -4.88
CA HIS A 612 -15.64 26.64 -4.91
C HIS A 612 -15.84 27.71 -3.83
N ASP A 613 -15.23 27.47 -2.66
CA ASP A 613 -15.35 28.34 -1.51
C ASP A 613 -13.98 28.39 -0.78
N PRO A 614 -13.26 29.53 -0.84
CA PRO A 614 -11.93 29.64 -0.25
C PRO A 614 -11.91 29.45 1.27
N ASP A 615 -13.06 29.54 1.96
CA ASP A 615 -13.19 29.30 3.40
C ASP A 615 -13.47 27.81 3.72
N GLU A 616 -13.78 26.98 2.70
CA GLU A 616 -14.04 25.57 2.88
C GLU A 616 -12.75 24.73 2.70
N VAL A 617 -12.38 23.99 3.75
CA VAL A 617 -11.16 23.14 3.75
C VAL A 617 -11.47 21.77 4.33
N TYR A 618 -10.97 20.75 3.68
CA TYR A 618 -11.04 19.35 4.12
C TYR A 618 -9.66 18.91 4.62
N VAL A 619 -9.62 18.22 5.75
CA VAL A 619 -8.38 17.72 6.37
C VAL A 619 -8.50 16.22 6.60
N VAL A 620 -7.66 15.47 5.93
CA VAL A 620 -7.49 14.03 6.14
C VAL A 620 -6.53 13.80 7.28
N VAL A 621 -6.88 12.89 8.18
CA VAL A 621 -6.02 12.51 9.30
C VAL A 621 -6.02 10.99 9.42
N ASN A 622 -4.86 10.40 9.67
CA ASN A 622 -4.77 9.00 10.00
C ASN A 622 -3.82 8.75 11.19
N ASP A 623 -4.11 7.70 11.92
CA ASP A 623 -3.45 7.40 13.18
C ASP A 623 -3.09 5.91 13.33
N TYR A 624 -3.11 5.15 12.23
CA TYR A 624 -2.84 3.71 12.23
C TYR A 624 -1.43 3.38 12.75
N ARG A 625 -0.45 4.28 12.54
CA ARG A 625 0.91 4.15 13.06
C ARG A 625 1.01 4.21 14.60
N ARG A 626 -0.11 4.49 15.27
CA ARG A 626 -0.26 4.38 16.73
C ARG A 626 -1.37 3.39 17.10
N ASN A 627 -1.62 2.42 16.21
CA ASN A 627 -2.63 1.35 16.35
C ASN A 627 -4.08 1.85 16.49
N ASN A 628 -4.36 3.05 15.96
CA ASN A 628 -5.70 3.63 15.89
C ASN A 628 -6.18 3.66 14.44
N TRP A 629 -7.00 2.70 14.07
CA TRP A 629 -7.45 2.42 12.70
C TRP A 629 -8.73 3.15 12.30
N GLN A 630 -9.21 4.08 13.13
CA GLN A 630 -10.44 4.81 12.88
C GLN A 630 -10.29 5.79 11.70
N PRO A 631 -11.36 5.99 10.90
CA PRO A 631 -11.37 6.98 9.83
C PRO A 631 -11.53 8.40 10.39
N TYR A 632 -10.76 9.35 9.86
CA TYR A 632 -10.84 10.77 10.24
C TYR A 632 -10.82 11.67 9.01
N LEU A 633 -11.91 12.38 8.75
CA LEU A 633 -12.02 13.47 7.79
C LEU A 633 -12.71 14.64 8.46
N TYR A 634 -12.07 15.79 8.47
CA TYR A 634 -12.60 17.03 9.06
C TYR A 634 -12.86 18.07 7.98
N ARG A 635 -13.83 18.94 8.23
CA ARG A 635 -14.17 20.07 7.35
C ARG A 635 -14.38 21.32 8.16
N THR A 636 -13.86 22.46 7.67
CA THR A 636 -14.27 23.83 8.03
C THR A 636 -15.00 24.48 6.85
N LYS A 637 -15.82 25.49 7.12
CA LYS A 637 -16.46 26.38 6.15
C LYS A 637 -16.28 27.87 6.49
N ASP A 638 -15.38 28.15 7.40
CA ASP A 638 -15.15 29.49 7.97
C ASP A 638 -13.64 29.69 8.26
N ALA A 639 -12.80 29.22 7.31
CA ALA A 639 -11.35 29.32 7.36
C ALA A 639 -10.74 28.83 8.71
N GLY A 640 -11.34 27.78 9.30
CA GLY A 640 -10.81 27.13 10.50
C GLY A 640 -11.36 27.65 11.83
N ASP A 641 -12.38 28.55 11.82
CA ASP A 641 -13.02 29.00 13.05
C ASP A 641 -13.89 27.89 13.68
N THR A 642 -14.56 27.07 12.85
CA THR A 642 -15.32 25.90 13.30
C THR A 642 -15.02 24.66 12.47
N TRP A 643 -15.07 23.47 13.10
CA TRP A 643 -14.76 22.20 12.48
C TRP A 643 -15.82 21.15 12.72
N VAL A 644 -16.09 20.35 11.67
CA VAL A 644 -17.01 19.20 11.73
C VAL A 644 -16.25 17.94 11.27
N ARG A 645 -16.36 16.84 12.00
CA ARG A 645 -15.90 15.52 11.56
C ARG A 645 -16.97 14.92 10.64
N LEU A 646 -16.59 14.54 9.42
CA LEU A 646 -17.50 14.03 8.38
C LEU A 646 -17.65 12.51 8.39
N VAL A 647 -16.66 11.78 8.88
CA VAL A 647 -16.68 10.31 8.96
C VAL A 647 -16.62 9.88 10.42
N MET A 648 -17.43 8.91 10.79
CA MET A 648 -17.57 8.47 12.18
C MET A 648 -17.14 7.01 12.34
N ASP A 649 -16.71 6.68 13.55
CA ASP A 649 -16.37 5.33 13.95
C ASP A 649 -17.59 4.40 13.80
N GLY A 650 -17.46 3.29 13.05
CA GLY A 650 -18.56 2.36 12.78
C GLY A 650 -19.64 2.90 11.85
N GLY A 651 -19.38 4.00 11.11
CA GLY A 651 -20.22 4.51 10.04
C GLY A 651 -20.03 3.78 8.71
N ASP A 652 -20.49 4.40 7.62
CA ASP A 652 -20.45 3.81 6.26
C ASP A 652 -19.02 3.70 5.70
N VAL A 653 -18.09 4.55 6.16
CA VAL A 653 -16.68 4.56 5.72
C VAL A 653 -15.88 3.57 6.55
N THR A 654 -15.24 2.63 5.89
CA THR A 654 -14.33 1.63 6.48
C THR A 654 -12.88 1.91 6.11
N GLY A 655 -11.92 1.41 6.92
CA GLY A 655 -10.51 1.72 6.79
C GLY A 655 -10.15 3.14 7.23
N HIS A 656 -8.89 3.40 7.51
CA HIS A 656 -8.42 4.75 7.84
C HIS A 656 -8.35 5.61 6.57
N CYS A 657 -8.63 6.91 6.70
CA CYS A 657 -8.64 7.84 5.57
C CYS A 657 -7.21 8.12 5.06
N LEU A 658 -7.07 8.21 3.75
CA LEU A 658 -5.79 8.45 3.06
C LEU A 658 -5.83 9.73 2.21
N SER A 659 -6.92 9.94 1.44
CA SER A 659 -7.04 11.06 0.51
C SER A 659 -8.49 11.54 0.36
N VAL A 660 -8.68 12.79 -0.07
CA VAL A 660 -9.98 13.37 -0.40
C VAL A 660 -9.86 14.26 -1.64
N ALA A 661 -10.84 14.17 -2.53
CA ALA A 661 -10.96 15.08 -3.67
C ALA A 661 -12.38 15.65 -3.77
N GLN A 662 -12.50 16.96 -3.96
CA GLN A 662 -13.76 17.62 -4.32
C GLN A 662 -13.81 17.78 -5.83
N ASP A 663 -14.97 17.48 -6.43
CA ASP A 663 -15.17 17.72 -7.86
C ASP A 663 -15.08 19.23 -8.17
N PRO A 664 -14.28 19.65 -9.19
CA PRO A 664 -14.09 21.07 -9.49
C PRO A 664 -15.30 21.75 -10.13
N VAL A 665 -16.35 20.99 -10.50
CA VAL A 665 -17.60 21.49 -11.09
C VAL A 665 -18.75 21.44 -10.08
N SER A 666 -18.94 20.31 -9.40
CA SER A 666 -20.00 20.14 -8.42
C SER A 666 -19.48 20.11 -6.98
N PRO A 667 -19.70 21.17 -6.19
CA PRO A 667 -19.18 21.25 -4.83
C PRO A 667 -19.74 20.20 -3.86
N SER A 668 -20.84 19.55 -4.23
CA SER A 668 -21.47 18.51 -3.41
C SER A 668 -20.87 17.11 -3.64
N LEU A 669 -20.16 16.92 -4.74
CA LEU A 669 -19.54 15.66 -5.11
C LEU A 669 -18.13 15.56 -4.52
N LEU A 670 -17.95 14.59 -3.62
CA LEU A 670 -16.67 14.31 -2.97
C LEU A 670 -16.30 12.84 -3.17
N PHE A 671 -14.99 12.61 -3.26
CA PHE A 671 -14.41 11.28 -3.25
C PHE A 671 -13.47 11.14 -2.05
N LEU A 672 -13.47 9.99 -1.39
CA LEU A 672 -12.65 9.68 -0.24
C LEU A 672 -11.92 8.36 -0.46
N GLY A 673 -10.61 8.41 -0.44
CA GLY A 673 -9.74 7.24 -0.46
C GLY A 673 -9.44 6.76 0.96
N THR A 674 -9.58 5.45 1.17
CA THR A 674 -9.21 4.79 2.44
C THR A 674 -8.30 3.60 2.18
N GLU A 675 -7.83 2.96 3.26
CA GLU A 675 -7.12 1.69 3.20
C GLU A 675 -7.94 0.56 2.52
N GLU A 676 -9.27 0.66 2.54
CA GLU A 676 -10.18 -0.38 2.07
C GLU A 676 -10.93 -0.01 0.78
N GLY A 677 -10.49 1.04 0.09
CA GLY A 677 -11.02 1.44 -1.21
C GLY A 677 -11.53 2.86 -1.32
N LEU A 678 -12.37 3.07 -2.33
CA LEU A 678 -12.95 4.36 -2.71
C LEU A 678 -14.36 4.52 -2.15
N PHE A 679 -14.67 5.73 -1.69
CA PHE A 679 -16.02 6.14 -1.29
C PHE A 679 -16.41 7.43 -2.01
N VAL A 680 -17.71 7.58 -2.31
CA VAL A 680 -18.29 8.76 -2.97
C VAL A 680 -19.40 9.36 -2.12
N SER A 681 -19.44 10.68 -2.04
CA SER A 681 -20.52 11.46 -1.40
C SER A 681 -21.11 12.47 -2.39
N PHE A 682 -22.42 12.61 -2.36
CA PHE A 682 -23.18 13.54 -3.19
C PHE A 682 -23.72 14.75 -2.41
N ASP A 683 -23.38 14.85 -1.13
CA ASP A 683 -23.94 15.83 -0.18
C ASP A 683 -22.87 16.48 0.72
N ARG A 684 -21.69 16.72 0.14
CA ARG A 684 -20.53 17.34 0.82
C ARG A 684 -20.02 16.52 2.04
N GLY A 685 -20.02 15.19 1.94
CA GLY A 685 -19.49 14.30 2.96
C GLY A 685 -20.44 14.03 4.14
N THR A 686 -21.75 14.28 3.98
CA THR A 686 -22.74 13.94 5.01
C THR A 686 -23.07 12.44 4.99
N ASN A 687 -23.21 11.85 3.80
CA ASN A 687 -23.40 10.42 3.57
C ASN A 687 -22.37 9.91 2.56
N TRP A 688 -21.95 8.66 2.72
CA TRP A 688 -20.93 8.04 1.91
C TRP A 688 -21.40 6.71 1.34
N ASN A 689 -21.07 6.44 0.06
CA ASN A 689 -21.34 5.20 -0.62
C ASN A 689 -20.01 4.57 -1.03
N ARG A 690 -19.82 3.29 -0.74
CA ARG A 690 -18.62 2.56 -1.16
C ARG A 690 -18.67 2.32 -2.67
N TRP A 691 -17.55 2.55 -3.35
CA TRP A 691 -17.39 2.21 -4.76
C TRP A 691 -16.87 0.76 -4.86
N THR A 692 -17.65 -0.12 -5.45
CA THR A 692 -17.31 -1.56 -5.57
C THR A 692 -17.16 -2.03 -7.01
N HIS A 693 -17.52 -1.19 -8.01
CA HIS A 693 -17.48 -1.55 -9.42
C HIS A 693 -16.05 -1.41 -9.97
N ASP A 694 -15.48 -2.51 -10.47
CA ASP A 694 -14.18 -2.62 -11.15
C ASP A 694 -12.98 -2.00 -10.39
N ILE A 695 -13.12 -1.71 -9.10
CA ILE A 695 -12.06 -1.26 -8.22
C ILE A 695 -12.05 -2.17 -6.99
N PRO A 696 -10.98 -2.97 -6.77
CA PRO A 696 -10.89 -3.84 -5.60
C PRO A 696 -10.74 -3.06 -4.29
N SER A 697 -10.79 -3.77 -3.17
CA SER A 697 -10.58 -3.22 -1.82
C SER A 697 -9.10 -2.82 -1.58
N VAL A 698 -8.53 -2.03 -2.50
CA VAL A 698 -7.13 -1.59 -2.49
C VAL A 698 -7.02 -0.20 -1.86
N PRO A 699 -5.92 0.11 -1.14
CA PRO A 699 -5.74 1.45 -0.60
C PRO A 699 -5.71 2.52 -1.71
N VAL A 700 -6.59 3.52 -1.63
CA VAL A 700 -6.60 4.67 -2.54
C VAL A 700 -5.84 5.81 -1.87
N ARG A 701 -4.55 5.89 -2.20
CA ARG A 701 -3.61 6.80 -1.52
C ARG A 701 -3.76 8.24 -1.94
N ASP A 702 -4.05 8.46 -3.22
CA ASP A 702 -4.25 9.80 -3.75
C ASP A 702 -5.18 9.77 -4.96
N MET A 703 -5.80 10.90 -5.24
CA MET A 703 -6.74 11.03 -6.37
C MET A 703 -6.85 12.47 -6.84
N VAL A 704 -7.17 12.63 -8.13
CA VAL A 704 -7.40 13.94 -8.73
C VAL A 704 -8.54 13.87 -9.74
N VAL A 705 -9.44 14.86 -9.72
CA VAL A 705 -10.42 15.07 -10.79
C VAL A 705 -9.80 15.97 -11.85
N HIS A 706 -9.68 15.50 -13.09
CA HIS A 706 -9.13 16.30 -14.19
C HIS A 706 -10.10 17.44 -14.53
N PRO A 707 -9.69 18.72 -14.39
CA PRO A 707 -10.66 19.85 -14.44
C PRO A 707 -11.28 20.10 -15.82
N ARG A 708 -10.60 19.70 -16.91
CA ARG A 708 -11.11 19.83 -18.29
C ARG A 708 -11.92 18.59 -18.70
N ASP A 709 -11.39 17.40 -18.50
CA ASP A 709 -11.96 16.17 -19.04
C ASP A 709 -13.01 15.55 -18.11
N GLY A 710 -13.05 15.95 -16.84
CA GLY A 710 -14.03 15.46 -15.87
C GLY A 710 -13.87 14.00 -15.51
N ASP A 711 -12.65 13.47 -15.61
CA ASP A 711 -12.30 12.13 -15.21
C ASP A 711 -11.78 12.14 -13.76
N LEU A 712 -12.04 11.09 -13.00
CA LEU A 712 -11.39 10.85 -11.71
C LEU A 712 -10.23 9.84 -11.89
N ILE A 713 -9.03 10.27 -11.53
CA ILE A 713 -7.82 9.46 -11.58
C ILE A 713 -7.49 9.01 -10.16
N LEU A 714 -7.21 7.72 -9.99
CA LEU A 714 -6.88 7.11 -8.70
C LEU A 714 -5.45 6.58 -8.74
N GLY A 715 -4.64 6.98 -7.77
CA GLY A 715 -3.38 6.35 -7.43
C GLY A 715 -3.61 5.32 -6.31
N THR A 716 -3.56 4.04 -6.66
CA THR A 716 -3.76 2.96 -5.68
C THR A 716 -2.42 2.44 -5.16
N PHE A 717 -2.45 1.93 -3.94
CA PHE A 717 -1.26 1.34 -3.33
C PHE A 717 -1.31 -0.19 -3.46
N GLY A 718 -1.05 -0.68 -4.70
CA GLY A 718 -1.00 -2.10 -4.99
C GLY A 718 -1.67 -2.56 -6.27
N ARG A 719 -2.42 -1.69 -6.94
CA ARG A 719 -3.08 -1.98 -8.23
C ARG A 719 -2.85 -0.87 -9.26
N ALA A 720 -1.69 -0.22 -9.19
CA ALA A 720 -1.30 0.87 -10.08
C ALA A 720 -2.38 1.98 -10.19
N ALA A 721 -2.68 2.49 -11.38
CA ALA A 721 -3.61 3.61 -11.55
C ALA A 721 -4.88 3.21 -12.27
N TYR A 722 -6.01 3.82 -11.83
CA TYR A 722 -7.32 3.72 -12.47
C TYR A 722 -7.82 5.08 -12.94
N VAL A 723 -8.68 5.07 -13.95
CA VAL A 723 -9.42 6.25 -14.40
C VAL A 723 -10.91 5.91 -14.47
N ILE A 724 -11.72 6.69 -13.76
CA ILE A 724 -13.17 6.70 -13.93
C ILE A 724 -13.50 7.81 -14.92
N ASP A 725 -13.94 7.41 -16.10
CA ASP A 725 -14.21 8.33 -17.21
C ASP A 725 -15.51 9.10 -16.98
N ASP A 726 -15.46 10.42 -17.22
CA ASP A 726 -16.61 11.32 -17.39
C ASP A 726 -17.64 11.29 -16.23
N LEU A 727 -17.39 12.13 -15.25
CA LEU A 727 -18.22 12.23 -14.03
C LEU A 727 -19.58 12.93 -14.22
N ALA A 728 -20.01 13.25 -15.45
CA ALA A 728 -21.25 13.98 -15.70
C ALA A 728 -22.49 13.34 -15.04
N PRO A 729 -22.69 12.00 -15.03
CA PRO A 729 -23.82 11.38 -14.33
C PRO A 729 -23.78 11.57 -12.81
N LEU A 730 -22.58 11.49 -12.19
CA LEU A 730 -22.40 11.69 -10.76
C LEU A 730 -22.63 13.16 -10.37
N ARG A 731 -22.20 14.11 -11.22
CA ARG A 731 -22.46 15.55 -11.05
C ARG A 731 -23.96 15.84 -11.07
N ALA A 732 -24.70 15.28 -12.06
CA ALA A 732 -26.14 15.44 -12.15
C ALA A 732 -26.85 14.93 -10.89
N LEU A 733 -26.42 13.79 -10.34
CA LEU A 733 -26.94 13.26 -9.08
C LEU A 733 -26.65 14.20 -7.90
N ALA A 734 -25.45 14.74 -7.83
CA ALA A 734 -25.01 15.64 -6.74
C ALA A 734 -25.72 17.02 -6.78
N GLU A 735 -26.12 17.50 -7.95
CA GLU A 735 -26.77 18.81 -8.15
C GLU A 735 -28.29 18.73 -8.04
N ASP A 736 -28.90 17.80 -8.76
CA ASP A 736 -30.36 17.70 -8.94
C ASP A 736 -30.98 16.57 -8.09
N GLY A 737 -30.18 15.77 -7.39
CA GLY A 737 -30.65 14.55 -6.74
C GLY A 737 -31.29 13.58 -7.78
N ASN A 738 -32.39 12.96 -7.45
CA ASN A 738 -33.05 12.00 -8.32
C ASN A 738 -33.80 12.65 -9.53
N ALA A 739 -33.90 13.98 -9.62
CA ALA A 739 -34.70 14.64 -10.67
C ALA A 739 -34.20 14.35 -12.10
N ALA A 740 -32.89 14.14 -12.30
CA ALA A 740 -32.32 13.71 -13.59
C ALA A 740 -32.78 12.29 -13.97
N PHE A 741 -33.00 11.44 -12.98
CA PHE A 741 -33.34 10.01 -13.12
C PHE A 741 -34.85 9.74 -13.06
N GLU A 742 -35.69 10.76 -12.82
CA GLU A 742 -37.15 10.69 -12.92
C GLU A 742 -37.65 10.91 -14.36
N ARG A 743 -36.79 11.35 -15.28
CA ARG A 743 -37.11 11.61 -16.69
C ARG A 743 -37.10 10.31 -17.48
N THR A 744 -38.02 10.21 -18.46
CA THR A 744 -38.05 9.08 -19.41
C THR A 744 -36.71 8.86 -20.10
N LEU A 745 -36.06 9.96 -20.51
CA LEU A 745 -34.70 10.00 -21.08
C LEU A 745 -34.01 11.26 -20.58
N HIS A 746 -32.76 11.10 -20.10
CA HIS A 746 -31.85 12.20 -19.81
C HIS A 746 -30.56 12.00 -20.55
N VAL A 747 -30.07 12.98 -21.28
CA VAL A 747 -28.74 12.97 -21.91
C VAL A 747 -27.87 13.92 -21.10
N PHE A 748 -26.77 13.40 -20.60
CA PHE A 748 -25.79 14.20 -19.83
C PHE A 748 -24.99 15.12 -20.77
N ASP A 749 -24.29 16.09 -20.19
CA ASP A 749 -23.40 16.96 -20.94
C ASP A 749 -22.32 16.14 -21.65
N VAL A 750 -22.13 16.43 -22.93
CA VAL A 750 -21.20 15.69 -23.79
C VAL A 750 -19.87 16.44 -23.85
N ALA A 751 -18.80 15.80 -23.42
CA ALA A 751 -17.45 16.37 -23.52
C ALA A 751 -16.99 16.52 -24.97
N ASP A 752 -16.10 17.46 -25.24
CA ASP A 752 -15.49 17.65 -26.55
C ASP A 752 -14.76 16.40 -27.03
N ALA A 753 -15.01 15.97 -28.25
CA ALA A 753 -14.34 14.87 -28.91
C ALA A 753 -13.27 15.36 -29.86
N PHE A 754 -12.07 14.76 -29.76
CA PHE A 754 -10.95 15.13 -30.63
C PHE A 754 -10.92 14.24 -31.88
N GLN A 755 -10.75 14.84 -33.05
CA GLN A 755 -10.44 14.10 -34.26
C GLN A 755 -8.93 13.89 -34.34
N VAL A 756 -8.46 12.64 -34.22
CA VAL A 756 -7.05 12.31 -34.10
C VAL A 756 -6.56 11.38 -35.22
N ASN A 757 -5.28 11.46 -35.54
CA ASN A 757 -4.59 10.46 -36.34
C ASN A 757 -3.84 9.49 -35.42
N TYR A 758 -4.15 8.20 -35.53
CA TYR A 758 -3.45 7.19 -34.74
C TYR A 758 -2.00 7.07 -35.18
N ARG A 759 -1.10 7.11 -34.21
CA ARG A 759 0.33 6.84 -34.38
C ARG A 759 0.61 5.33 -34.30
N ARG A 760 1.82 4.93 -34.59
CA ARG A 760 2.30 3.59 -34.27
C ARG A 760 2.55 3.50 -32.77
N PRO A 761 2.27 2.34 -32.16
CA PRO A 761 2.63 2.14 -30.75
C PRO A 761 4.14 2.22 -30.57
N LEU A 762 4.58 2.64 -29.40
CA LEU A 762 5.97 2.57 -28.98
C LEU A 762 6.34 1.10 -28.65
N GLY A 763 7.64 0.78 -28.67
CA GLY A 763 8.10 -0.57 -28.37
C GLY A 763 7.76 -1.61 -29.46
N ALA A 764 7.63 -2.88 -29.03
CA ALA A 764 7.29 -3.99 -29.93
C ALA A 764 5.79 -3.96 -30.29
N ARG A 765 5.47 -4.19 -31.56
CA ARG A 765 4.06 -4.17 -32.00
C ARG A 765 3.29 -5.43 -31.56
N PHE A 766 3.96 -6.57 -31.53
CA PHE A 766 3.38 -7.87 -31.24
C PHE A 766 4.10 -8.48 -30.05
N THR A 767 3.53 -8.39 -28.88
CA THR A 767 4.09 -8.83 -27.61
C THR A 767 3.41 -10.09 -27.09
N ALA A 768 2.28 -10.49 -27.69
CA ALA A 768 1.37 -11.48 -27.15
C ALA A 768 1.00 -11.10 -25.68
N ASP A 769 0.76 -12.07 -24.83
CA ASP A 769 0.32 -11.87 -23.45
C ASP A 769 1.47 -11.60 -22.46
N HIS A 770 2.72 -11.49 -22.97
CA HIS A 770 3.91 -11.23 -22.14
C HIS A 770 4.10 -9.78 -21.72
N ASP A 771 3.36 -8.84 -22.31
CA ASP A 771 3.44 -7.41 -21.98
C ASP A 771 2.06 -6.93 -21.58
N TRP A 772 2.01 -6.17 -20.49
CA TRP A 772 0.76 -5.65 -20.00
C TRP A 772 0.19 -4.59 -20.95
N GLU A 773 -1.11 -4.63 -21.18
CA GLU A 773 -1.86 -3.68 -21.97
C GLU A 773 -3.11 -3.26 -21.18
N GLY A 774 -3.11 -2.01 -20.66
CA GLY A 774 -4.23 -1.43 -19.95
C GLY A 774 -5.33 -0.96 -20.87
N GLU A 775 -6.48 -0.70 -20.29
CA GLU A 775 -7.66 -0.29 -21.03
C GLU A 775 -7.52 1.09 -21.63
N ASN A 776 -7.88 1.22 -22.90
CA ASN A 776 -7.89 2.50 -23.57
C ASN A 776 -9.28 3.14 -23.52
N ARG A 777 -9.32 4.46 -23.58
CA ARG A 777 -10.57 5.19 -23.72
C ARG A 777 -11.25 4.81 -25.04
N ARG A 778 -12.56 4.59 -25.02
CA ARG A 778 -13.35 4.31 -26.23
C ARG A 778 -13.27 5.49 -27.20
N SER A 779 -12.94 5.23 -28.46
CA SER A 779 -12.79 6.25 -29.49
C SER A 779 -14.13 6.82 -29.92
N GLY A 780 -14.15 8.11 -30.33
CA GLY A 780 -15.31 8.84 -30.83
C GLY A 780 -15.94 9.78 -29.80
N ALA A 781 -17.00 10.46 -30.20
CA ALA A 781 -17.81 11.25 -29.27
C ALA A 781 -18.61 10.31 -28.37
N ARG A 782 -18.48 10.51 -27.07
CA ARG A 782 -19.15 9.70 -26.05
C ARG A 782 -20.39 10.45 -25.57
N ILE A 783 -21.53 9.79 -25.69
CA ILE A 783 -22.80 10.34 -25.25
C ILE A 783 -23.32 9.45 -24.14
N GLN A 784 -23.27 9.92 -22.92
CA GLN A 784 -23.89 9.28 -21.77
C GLN A 784 -25.35 9.68 -21.69
N TYR A 785 -26.21 8.72 -21.40
CA TYR A 785 -27.64 8.96 -21.23
C TYR A 785 -28.22 7.98 -20.21
N TYR A 786 -29.30 8.42 -19.59
CA TYR A 786 -30.13 7.59 -18.72
C TYR A 786 -31.49 7.36 -19.35
N VAL A 787 -31.96 6.13 -19.34
CA VAL A 787 -33.34 5.75 -19.74
C VAL A 787 -34.03 5.18 -18.53
N HIS A 788 -35.17 5.75 -18.16
CA HIS A 788 -35.94 5.26 -17.03
C HIS A 788 -36.38 3.80 -17.28
N PRO A 789 -36.22 2.88 -16.34
CA PRO A 789 -36.53 1.44 -16.54
C PRO A 789 -37.96 1.19 -17.04
N ASP A 790 -38.95 1.87 -16.50
CA ASP A 790 -40.37 1.76 -16.93
C ASP A 790 -40.61 2.18 -18.38
N SER A 791 -39.63 2.88 -19.00
CA SER A 791 -39.73 3.38 -20.37
C SER A 791 -38.92 2.53 -21.36
N ALA A 792 -38.06 1.64 -20.90
CA ALA A 792 -37.16 0.84 -21.72
C ALA A 792 -37.89 -0.17 -22.64
N GLU A 793 -39.12 -0.59 -22.28
CA GLU A 793 -39.93 -1.51 -23.11
C GLU A 793 -40.58 -0.82 -24.32
N SER A 794 -40.49 0.49 -24.46
CA SER A 794 -41.17 1.26 -25.52
C SER A 794 -40.28 1.77 -26.65
N TYR A 795 -39.00 1.38 -26.70
CA TYR A 795 -38.03 1.76 -27.73
C TYR A 795 -37.40 0.58 -28.46
#